data_2f442eb48cb1018540bcf1784d8d261b
#
_entry.id   2f442eb48cb1018540bcf1784d8d261b
#
_cell.length_a   1.000
_cell.length_b   1.000
_cell.length_c   1.000
_cell.angle_alpha   90.00
_cell.angle_beta   90.00
_cell.angle_gamma   90.00
#
_symmetry.space_group_name_H-M   'P 1'
#
loop_
_entity.id
_entity.type
_entity.pdbx_description
1 polymer ?
#
loop_
_entity_poly.entity_id
_entity_poly.type
_entity_poly.pdbx_seq_one_letter_code
_entity_poly.pdbx_strand_id
1 'polypeptide(L)'
;MKEYSSDKIRNVAVVSHDGAGKTALVESLLLTSGAVDFVGKGQDNKHIMDFEPEEIKRNVTIQLGMAPCEWHDHKVNFVDTPGYNEFHGEVRAALRACDGMLMVLSSTSGVETDTVRAWDYAVELQMPRMAFINKMDVDGADFFGTIERMRELFGKGIMPLQIPIGEGANFEGVVDVAKMTAFTYKDGQPTEIAVPAHLIEKAQEIREMTVEAAAEGSDELLEKYLEGEELSLDEIRQGLREGMISGRVCPIMCGSATSRIGLDQVLDRMIRYMPDATKKVMTATDAETGEQRAIHVDKPLTAFVFKTLLDPFAGKQSFVRIFSGELKEGDRLFDVNQGVEEKWGKMVTLIGKQQIPVSSAKAGDIVVIPKLANAKTGDTLTAPDFKVTYDAIRFPQPLYTVAMEPVKKGEEEKLASAVLKVAEEDPTCVVVKNAEARQLQIDCMGEVHLEHILNKMDRKYGVQAKLVTPYIPYRETIKGSAETESKYKKQSGGHGQYGHVKIQVDPLYDGSEFAFVDKIFGGAVPKQYIPAVEKGAKETLDKGLIAGYPMIGVQVTLLDGSYHSVDSSELAFKVATSQAIKDVIPKAKPVLLEPIYEVNVFAPDAFMGDIMGDLNSRRGRVLGMEQSERTGISVVKAQVPLAEMADYVTALRSITQGQGVFNRQFYTYEEVPHKQAEEIIAAHK
;
A
#
# COMPACT_ATOMS: atom_id res chain seq x y z
N MET A 1 21.89 -11.10 22.50
CA MET A 1 22.44 -10.17 21.46
C MET A 1 23.16 -9.05 22.18
N LYS A 2 24.30 -8.60 21.68
CA LYS A 2 25.05 -7.47 22.26
C LYS A 2 24.33 -6.14 22.00
N GLU A 3 24.63 -5.12 22.79
CA GLU A 3 24.27 -3.74 22.49
C GLU A 3 25.25 -3.15 21.50
N TYR A 4 24.76 -2.44 20.49
CA TYR A 4 25.58 -1.83 19.45
C TYR A 4 25.38 -0.31 19.43
N SER A 5 26.45 0.42 19.10
CA SER A 5 26.37 1.85 18.82
C SER A 5 25.73 2.09 17.43
N SER A 6 25.15 3.27 17.25
CA SER A 6 24.40 3.62 16.03
C SER A 6 25.22 3.48 14.73
N ASP A 7 26.52 3.69 14.76
CA ASP A 7 27.44 3.53 13.63
C ASP A 7 27.67 2.06 13.22
N LYS A 8 27.37 1.11 14.12
CA LYS A 8 27.55 -0.33 13.89
C LYS A 8 26.25 -1.07 13.54
N ILE A 9 25.14 -0.38 13.40
CA ILE A 9 23.85 -0.96 13.01
C ILE A 9 23.60 -0.71 11.54
N ARG A 10 23.13 -1.74 10.83
CA ARG A 10 22.68 -1.68 9.44
C ARG A 10 21.25 -2.21 9.35
N ASN A 11 20.37 -1.48 8.68
CA ASN A 11 19.00 -1.91 8.44
C ASN A 11 18.79 -2.06 6.95
N VAL A 12 18.54 -3.29 6.52
CA VAL A 12 18.51 -3.65 5.11
C VAL A 12 17.16 -4.25 4.76
N ALA A 13 16.42 -3.58 3.90
CA ALA A 13 15.22 -4.12 3.28
C ALA A 13 15.62 -5.05 2.14
N VAL A 14 15.19 -6.31 2.19
CA VAL A 14 15.45 -7.30 1.13
C VAL A 14 14.22 -7.37 0.23
N VAL A 15 14.37 -6.92 -1.01
CA VAL A 15 13.25 -6.72 -1.95
C VAL A 15 13.52 -7.38 -3.29
N SER A 16 12.48 -7.81 -3.97
CA SER A 16 12.48 -8.31 -5.35
C SER A 16 11.09 -8.77 -5.78
N HIS A 17 10.99 -9.31 -7.03
CA HIS A 17 9.85 -10.09 -7.49
C HIS A 17 9.73 -11.44 -6.73
N ASP A 18 8.59 -12.10 -6.91
CA ASP A 18 8.39 -13.44 -6.34
C ASP A 18 9.31 -14.48 -7.01
N GLY A 19 9.74 -15.46 -6.21
CA GLY A 19 10.62 -16.52 -6.69
C GLY A 19 12.10 -16.15 -6.88
N ALA A 20 12.55 -14.90 -6.67
CA ALA A 20 13.98 -14.54 -6.76
C ALA A 20 14.84 -15.16 -5.65
N GLY A 21 14.23 -15.64 -4.56
CA GLY A 21 14.91 -16.29 -3.44
C GLY A 21 15.33 -15.35 -2.32
N LYS A 22 14.55 -14.28 -2.06
CA LYS A 22 14.77 -13.33 -0.95
C LYS A 22 14.86 -14.02 0.40
N THR A 23 13.80 -14.69 0.79
CA THR A 23 13.69 -15.41 2.05
C THR A 23 14.79 -16.46 2.22
N ALA A 24 15.06 -17.25 1.16
CA ALA A 24 16.17 -18.21 1.16
C ALA A 24 17.53 -17.53 1.34
N LEU A 25 17.73 -16.33 0.76
CA LEU A 25 18.95 -15.57 0.94
C LEU A 25 19.08 -15.07 2.39
N VAL A 26 18.03 -14.46 2.95
CA VAL A 26 18.04 -13.99 4.35
C VAL A 26 18.35 -15.12 5.30
N GLU A 27 17.64 -16.25 5.20
CA GLU A 27 17.87 -17.42 6.05
C GLU A 27 19.31 -17.98 5.92
N SER A 28 19.85 -18.01 4.70
CA SER A 28 21.22 -18.46 4.45
C SER A 28 22.26 -17.46 4.98
N LEU A 29 21.99 -16.16 4.99
CA LEU A 29 22.83 -15.14 5.62
C LEU A 29 22.79 -15.27 7.17
N LEU A 30 21.62 -15.58 7.75
CA LEU A 30 21.50 -15.87 9.18
C LEU A 30 22.31 -17.13 9.58
N LEU A 31 22.28 -18.16 8.75
CA LEU A 31 23.09 -19.36 8.96
C LEU A 31 24.59 -19.07 8.83
N THR A 32 24.98 -18.29 7.80
CA THR A 32 26.39 -17.92 7.56
C THR A 32 26.95 -17.08 8.70
N SER A 33 26.15 -16.19 9.28
CA SER A 33 26.54 -15.38 10.45
C SER A 33 26.50 -16.14 11.77
N GLY A 34 25.94 -17.35 11.82
CA GLY A 34 25.75 -18.12 13.05
C GLY A 34 24.60 -17.63 13.91
N ALA A 35 23.72 -16.76 13.39
CA ALA A 35 22.54 -16.31 14.11
C ALA A 35 21.49 -17.42 14.29
N VAL A 36 21.53 -18.42 13.41
CA VAL A 36 20.69 -19.63 13.48
C VAL A 36 21.55 -20.85 13.17
N ASP A 37 21.19 -21.98 13.74
CA ASP A 37 21.93 -23.24 13.56
C ASP A 37 21.41 -24.07 12.38
N PHE A 38 20.23 -23.76 11.86
CA PHE A 38 19.54 -24.53 10.83
C PHE A 38 18.70 -23.64 9.94
N VAL A 39 18.66 -23.99 8.66
CA VAL A 39 17.74 -23.39 7.66
C VAL A 39 16.99 -24.54 6.98
N GLY A 40 15.68 -24.39 6.80
CA GLY A 40 14.86 -25.34 6.07
C GLY A 40 15.36 -25.48 4.61
N LYS A 41 15.37 -26.70 4.10
CA LYS A 41 15.71 -26.95 2.69
C LYS A 41 14.46 -27.26 1.90
N GLY A 42 14.14 -26.40 0.94
CA GLY A 42 13.09 -26.66 -0.06
C GLY A 42 11.71 -26.93 0.55
N GLN A 43 11.13 -28.10 0.29
CA GLN A 43 9.76 -28.45 0.69
C GLN A 43 9.56 -28.85 2.16
N ASP A 44 10.59 -28.81 2.99
CA ASP A 44 10.48 -29.22 4.40
C ASP A 44 9.69 -28.25 5.29
N ASN A 45 9.16 -27.17 4.73
CA ASN A 45 8.26 -26.18 5.37
C ASN A 45 8.73 -25.69 6.77
N LYS A 46 10.05 -25.62 6.99
CA LYS A 46 10.65 -25.14 8.24
C LYS A 46 11.40 -23.84 8.01
N HIS A 47 10.75 -22.90 7.28
CA HIS A 47 11.29 -21.55 7.14
C HIS A 47 11.24 -20.80 8.46
N ILE A 48 12.28 -20.01 8.72
CA ILE A 48 12.36 -19.15 9.91
C ILE A 48 11.55 -17.88 9.65
N MET A 49 11.67 -17.33 8.43
CA MET A 49 11.06 -16.07 8.07
C MET A 49 9.59 -16.22 7.67
N ASP A 50 9.25 -17.24 6.88
CA ASP A 50 7.88 -17.57 6.44
C ASP A 50 7.24 -18.54 7.43
N PHE A 51 6.63 -18.01 8.46
CA PHE A 51 6.10 -18.82 9.57
C PHE A 51 4.58 -18.79 9.71
N GLU A 52 3.90 -17.91 8.98
CA GLU A 52 2.45 -17.89 8.96
C GLU A 52 1.91 -19.11 8.19
N PRO A 53 0.82 -19.75 8.63
CA PRO A 53 0.30 -20.96 7.99
C PRO A 53 -0.02 -20.80 6.50
N GLU A 54 -0.41 -19.60 6.07
CA GLU A 54 -0.67 -19.30 4.66
C GLU A 54 0.60 -19.17 3.85
N GLU A 55 1.67 -18.58 4.41
CA GLU A 55 2.99 -18.52 3.79
C GLU A 55 3.53 -19.94 3.57
N ILE A 56 3.46 -20.77 4.60
CA ILE A 56 3.89 -22.17 4.54
C ILE A 56 3.07 -22.95 3.50
N LYS A 57 1.73 -22.80 3.49
CA LYS A 57 0.84 -23.51 2.58
C LYS A 57 1.08 -23.12 1.11
N ARG A 58 1.34 -21.85 0.85
CA ARG A 58 1.54 -21.28 -0.49
C ARG A 58 2.99 -21.28 -0.93
N ASN A 59 3.92 -21.48 0.01
CA ASN A 59 5.36 -21.30 -0.18
C ASN A 59 5.72 -19.91 -0.74
N VAL A 60 5.09 -18.87 -0.18
CA VAL A 60 5.23 -17.47 -0.59
C VAL A 60 5.18 -16.58 0.64
N THR A 61 6.10 -15.63 0.73
CA THR A 61 6.09 -14.58 1.77
C THR A 61 4.90 -13.65 1.55
N ILE A 62 4.12 -13.41 2.59
CA ILE A 62 2.94 -12.53 2.58
C ILE A 62 3.19 -11.27 3.43
N GLN A 63 3.83 -11.43 4.58
CA GLN A 63 4.13 -10.34 5.50
C GLN A 63 5.63 -10.10 5.57
N LEU A 64 6.05 -8.87 5.84
CA LEU A 64 7.46 -8.62 6.12
C LEU A 64 7.89 -9.36 7.38
N GLY A 65 9.05 -9.99 7.30
CA GLY A 65 9.72 -10.65 8.41
C GLY A 65 10.95 -9.87 8.84
N MET A 66 11.32 -9.97 10.11
CA MET A 66 12.52 -9.32 10.64
C MET A 66 13.45 -10.35 11.29
N ALA A 67 14.75 -10.24 11.00
CA ALA A 67 15.77 -11.02 11.68
C ALA A 67 17.09 -10.25 11.76
N PRO A 68 17.63 -10.04 12.95
CA PRO A 68 18.97 -9.49 13.14
C PRO A 68 20.03 -10.60 13.10
N CYS A 69 21.22 -10.24 12.64
CA CYS A 69 22.43 -11.04 12.80
C CYS A 69 23.61 -10.20 13.29
N GLU A 70 24.60 -10.84 13.84
CA GLU A 70 25.87 -10.22 14.25
C GLU A 70 26.96 -10.66 13.27
N TRP A 71 27.70 -9.68 12.69
CA TRP A 71 28.80 -9.94 11.75
C TRP A 71 29.92 -8.93 11.96
N HIS A 72 31.16 -9.40 12.20
CA HIS A 72 32.34 -8.54 12.41
C HIS A 72 32.08 -7.30 13.28
N ASP A 73 31.53 -7.53 14.49
CA ASP A 73 31.17 -6.50 15.48
C ASP A 73 30.17 -5.44 14.95
N HIS A 74 29.30 -5.83 14.02
CA HIS A 74 28.16 -5.07 13.54
C HIS A 74 26.88 -5.87 13.75
N LYS A 75 25.77 -5.16 13.89
CA LYS A 75 24.40 -5.71 13.87
C LYS A 75 23.77 -5.39 12.51
N VAL A 76 23.31 -6.41 11.81
CA VAL A 76 22.55 -6.24 10.58
C VAL A 76 21.12 -6.69 10.83
N ASN A 77 20.16 -5.78 10.74
CA ASN A 77 18.74 -6.07 10.78
C ASN A 77 18.25 -6.29 9.35
N PHE A 78 17.91 -7.53 9.00
CA PHE A 78 17.23 -7.83 7.75
C PHE A 78 15.72 -7.63 7.93
N VAL A 79 15.11 -6.98 6.95
CA VAL A 79 13.66 -6.91 6.79
C VAL A 79 13.34 -7.57 5.46
N ASP A 80 12.94 -8.85 5.52
CA ASP A 80 12.51 -9.62 4.35
C ASP A 80 11.11 -9.20 3.93
N THR A 81 10.86 -9.11 2.62
CA THR A 81 9.60 -8.59 2.08
C THR A 81 8.94 -9.54 1.08
N PRO A 82 7.60 -9.50 0.96
CA PRO A 82 6.89 -10.20 -0.09
C PRO A 82 7.35 -9.76 -1.49
N GLY A 83 7.29 -10.69 -2.45
CA GLY A 83 7.56 -10.42 -3.86
C GLY A 83 6.31 -10.18 -4.70
N TYR A 84 5.13 -10.50 -4.18
CA TYR A 84 3.85 -10.33 -4.86
C TYR A 84 3.36 -8.89 -4.79
N ASN A 85 2.93 -8.37 -5.93
CA ASN A 85 2.39 -7.01 -6.07
C ASN A 85 1.29 -6.65 -5.05
N GLU A 86 0.41 -7.60 -4.74
CA GLU A 86 -0.71 -7.36 -3.82
C GLU A 86 -0.28 -7.12 -2.37
N PHE A 87 0.98 -7.43 -2.03
CA PHE A 87 1.57 -7.19 -0.70
C PHE A 87 2.62 -6.08 -0.69
N HIS A 88 2.65 -5.22 -1.71
CA HIS A 88 3.63 -4.10 -1.79
C HIS A 88 3.47 -3.05 -0.68
N GLY A 89 2.38 -3.07 0.08
CA GLY A 89 2.29 -2.31 1.33
C GLY A 89 3.38 -2.68 2.32
N GLU A 90 3.72 -3.97 2.43
CA GLU A 90 4.80 -4.49 3.27
C GLU A 90 6.18 -4.02 2.78
N VAL A 91 6.39 -3.96 1.45
CA VAL A 91 7.62 -3.43 0.86
C VAL A 91 7.80 -1.95 1.20
N ARG A 92 6.74 -1.14 1.10
CA ARG A 92 6.76 0.29 1.48
C ARG A 92 7.08 0.48 2.96
N ALA A 93 6.51 -0.34 3.83
CA ALA A 93 6.79 -0.30 5.27
C ALA A 93 8.25 -0.66 5.58
N ALA A 94 8.79 -1.71 4.95
CA ALA A 94 10.18 -2.12 5.10
C ALA A 94 11.16 -1.04 4.62
N LEU A 95 10.94 -0.47 3.43
CA LEU A 95 11.78 0.61 2.89
C LEU A 95 11.76 1.86 3.78
N ARG A 96 10.62 2.19 4.41
CA ARG A 96 10.51 3.33 5.33
C ARG A 96 11.30 3.13 6.61
N ALA A 97 11.44 1.89 7.07
CA ALA A 97 12.14 1.54 8.30
C ALA A 97 13.65 1.35 8.12
N CYS A 98 14.10 1.01 6.91
CA CYS A 98 15.49 0.65 6.63
C CYS A 98 16.34 1.83 6.14
N ASP A 99 17.66 1.64 6.16
CA ASP A 99 18.63 2.64 5.72
C ASP A 99 19.16 2.35 4.32
N GLY A 100 18.99 1.13 3.84
CA GLY A 100 19.36 0.70 2.51
C GLY A 100 18.56 -0.50 2.04
N MET A 101 18.60 -0.74 0.74
CA MET A 101 17.89 -1.82 0.05
C MET A 101 18.89 -2.82 -0.53
N LEU A 102 18.65 -4.10 -0.31
CA LEU A 102 19.25 -5.18 -1.08
C LEU A 102 18.20 -5.73 -2.04
N MET A 103 18.41 -5.49 -3.34
CA MET A 103 17.59 -6.07 -4.40
C MET A 103 18.13 -7.45 -4.76
N VAL A 104 17.29 -8.46 -4.67
CA VAL A 104 17.64 -9.84 -5.06
C VAL A 104 17.08 -10.12 -6.45
N LEU A 105 17.92 -10.53 -7.38
CA LEU A 105 17.51 -10.92 -8.73
C LEU A 105 17.80 -12.40 -8.95
N SER A 106 16.95 -13.09 -9.70
CA SER A 106 17.29 -14.42 -10.20
C SER A 106 18.15 -14.30 -11.45
N SER A 107 19.27 -15.02 -11.50
CA SER A 107 20.13 -15.08 -12.70
C SER A 107 19.44 -15.66 -13.92
N THR A 108 18.31 -16.36 -13.73
CA THR A 108 17.55 -17.01 -14.81
C THR A 108 16.38 -16.19 -15.31
N SER A 109 15.72 -15.40 -14.45
CA SER A 109 14.58 -14.55 -14.85
C SER A 109 14.97 -13.06 -14.98
N GLY A 110 16.07 -12.65 -14.38
CA GLY A 110 16.58 -11.27 -14.47
C GLY A 110 15.69 -10.25 -13.78
N VAL A 111 15.40 -9.15 -14.48
CA VAL A 111 14.58 -8.03 -13.97
C VAL A 111 13.12 -8.23 -14.39
N GLU A 112 12.26 -8.37 -13.40
CA GLU A 112 10.81 -8.48 -13.57
C GLU A 112 10.08 -7.22 -13.12
N THR A 113 8.76 -7.15 -13.37
CA THR A 113 7.92 -5.98 -13.09
C THR A 113 7.98 -5.52 -11.64
N ASP A 114 7.88 -6.44 -10.68
CA ASP A 114 7.90 -6.09 -9.26
C ASP A 114 9.29 -5.66 -8.78
N THR A 115 10.35 -6.11 -9.47
CA THR A 115 11.73 -5.60 -9.28
C THR A 115 11.82 -4.13 -9.67
N VAL A 116 11.26 -3.76 -10.82
CA VAL A 116 11.22 -2.35 -11.29
C VAL A 116 10.45 -1.48 -10.31
N ARG A 117 9.29 -1.95 -9.85
CA ARG A 117 8.45 -1.23 -8.89
C ARG A 117 9.15 -1.02 -7.53
N ALA A 118 9.83 -2.04 -7.02
CA ALA A 118 10.61 -1.92 -5.79
C ALA A 118 11.79 -0.92 -5.95
N TRP A 119 12.41 -0.91 -7.14
CA TRP A 119 13.44 0.08 -7.47
C TRP A 119 12.88 1.51 -7.47
N ASP A 120 11.71 1.72 -8.07
CA ASP A 120 11.06 3.03 -8.10
C ASP A 120 10.75 3.55 -6.70
N TYR A 121 10.28 2.69 -5.80
CA TYR A 121 10.05 3.07 -4.39
C TYR A 121 11.34 3.50 -3.69
N ALA A 122 12.45 2.81 -3.96
CA ALA A 122 13.74 3.17 -3.39
C ALA A 122 14.27 4.50 -3.97
N VAL A 123 14.01 4.78 -5.26
CA VAL A 123 14.34 6.06 -5.89
C VAL A 123 13.50 7.19 -5.28
N GLU A 124 12.19 7.00 -5.11
CA GLU A 124 11.30 7.98 -4.46
C GLU A 124 11.80 8.34 -3.05
N LEU A 125 12.30 7.36 -2.30
CA LEU A 125 12.84 7.55 -0.95
C LEU A 125 14.32 7.96 -0.92
N GLN A 126 14.95 8.15 -2.08
CA GLN A 126 16.40 8.42 -2.20
C GLN A 126 17.25 7.40 -1.43
N MET A 127 16.82 6.14 -1.43
CA MET A 127 17.41 5.08 -0.62
C MET A 127 18.66 4.51 -1.30
N PRO A 128 19.77 4.33 -0.57
CA PRO A 128 20.95 3.58 -1.02
C PRO A 128 20.58 2.14 -1.42
N ARG A 129 21.11 1.68 -2.55
CA ARG A 129 20.75 0.41 -3.17
C ARG A 129 21.96 -0.46 -3.46
N MET A 130 21.84 -1.73 -3.14
CA MET A 130 22.76 -2.80 -3.58
C MET A 130 21.93 -3.89 -4.26
N ALA A 131 22.52 -4.69 -5.13
CA ALA A 131 21.86 -5.84 -5.71
C ALA A 131 22.67 -7.12 -5.56
N PHE A 132 21.95 -8.24 -5.49
CA PHE A 132 22.51 -9.59 -5.44
C PHE A 132 21.86 -10.45 -6.50
N ILE A 133 22.65 -10.91 -7.49
CA ILE A 133 22.21 -11.86 -8.50
C ILE A 133 22.36 -13.26 -7.93
N ASN A 134 21.23 -13.83 -7.55
CA ASN A 134 21.07 -15.12 -6.90
C ASN A 134 20.89 -16.25 -7.92
N LYS A 135 20.96 -17.49 -7.46
CA LYS A 135 20.75 -18.72 -8.27
C LYS A 135 21.78 -18.91 -9.38
N MET A 136 23.01 -18.47 -9.15
CA MET A 136 24.09 -18.68 -10.12
C MET A 136 24.43 -20.15 -10.36
N ASP A 137 23.99 -21.04 -9.47
CA ASP A 137 24.12 -22.50 -9.52
C ASP A 137 23.01 -23.24 -10.30
N VAL A 138 22.07 -22.50 -10.90
CA VAL A 138 20.94 -23.05 -11.68
C VAL A 138 21.26 -23.01 -13.18
N ASP A 139 20.85 -24.03 -13.90
CA ASP A 139 21.00 -24.06 -15.35
C ASP A 139 20.29 -22.91 -16.03
N GLY A 140 20.97 -22.24 -16.96
CA GLY A 140 20.49 -21.03 -17.62
C GLY A 140 20.75 -19.74 -16.84
N ALA A 141 21.62 -19.78 -15.83
CA ALA A 141 22.09 -18.57 -15.15
C ALA A 141 22.80 -17.66 -16.15
N ASP A 142 22.43 -16.37 -16.17
CA ASP A 142 23.02 -15.33 -17.02
C ASP A 142 23.31 -14.08 -16.19
N PHE A 143 24.53 -13.99 -15.70
CA PHE A 143 24.97 -12.84 -14.88
C PHE A 143 25.07 -11.56 -15.71
N PHE A 144 25.76 -11.63 -16.85
CA PHE A 144 26.04 -10.44 -17.64
C PHE A 144 24.80 -9.89 -18.33
N GLY A 145 23.95 -10.75 -18.88
CA GLY A 145 22.67 -10.34 -19.47
C GLY A 145 21.74 -9.70 -18.44
N THR A 146 21.74 -10.20 -17.19
CA THR A 146 21.00 -9.56 -16.08
C THR A 146 21.52 -8.15 -15.80
N ILE A 147 22.86 -7.93 -15.77
CA ILE A 147 23.46 -6.61 -15.57
C ILE A 147 23.13 -5.67 -16.72
N GLU A 148 23.21 -6.12 -17.97
CA GLU A 148 22.86 -5.31 -19.13
C GLU A 148 21.39 -4.86 -19.05
N ARG A 149 20.51 -5.78 -18.72
CA ARG A 149 19.09 -5.45 -18.53
C ARG A 149 18.86 -4.46 -17.39
N MET A 150 19.60 -4.58 -16.28
CA MET A 150 19.55 -3.59 -15.21
C MET A 150 20.05 -2.21 -15.68
N ARG A 151 21.11 -2.16 -16.46
CA ARG A 151 21.64 -0.91 -17.02
C ARG A 151 20.68 -0.22 -17.98
N GLU A 152 19.98 -0.97 -18.80
CA GLU A 152 18.93 -0.45 -19.68
C GLU A 152 17.78 0.22 -18.89
N LEU A 153 17.36 -0.40 -17.80
CA LEU A 153 16.20 0.05 -17.03
C LEU A 153 16.54 1.07 -15.94
N PHE A 154 17.71 0.94 -15.30
CA PHE A 154 18.08 1.69 -14.09
C PHE A 154 19.28 2.62 -14.30
N GLY A 155 19.89 2.57 -15.46
CA GLY A 155 20.99 3.46 -15.84
C GLY A 155 22.40 2.93 -15.58
N LYS A 156 23.38 3.75 -15.91
CA LYS A 156 24.80 3.38 -15.93
C LYS A 156 25.45 3.14 -14.54
N GLY A 157 24.79 3.56 -13.46
CA GLY A 157 25.28 3.37 -12.10
C GLY A 157 25.29 1.91 -11.61
N ILE A 158 24.86 0.94 -12.43
CA ILE A 158 24.88 -0.49 -12.12
C ILE A 158 26.29 -1.01 -12.23
N MET A 159 26.92 -1.29 -11.07
CA MET A 159 28.36 -1.58 -10.98
C MET A 159 28.63 -2.96 -10.38
N PRO A 160 29.09 -3.94 -11.18
CA PRO A 160 29.49 -5.24 -10.65
C PRO A 160 30.77 -5.10 -9.80
N LEU A 161 30.67 -5.50 -8.52
CA LEU A 161 31.84 -5.64 -7.63
C LEU A 161 32.39 -7.06 -7.61
N GLN A 162 31.64 -7.99 -8.20
CA GLN A 162 32.03 -9.38 -8.32
C GLN A 162 31.70 -9.90 -9.72
N ILE A 163 32.45 -10.89 -10.17
CA ILE A 163 32.10 -11.72 -11.33
C ILE A 163 32.09 -13.19 -10.92
N PRO A 164 31.22 -14.02 -11.51
CA PRO A 164 31.13 -15.44 -11.15
C PRO A 164 32.32 -16.24 -11.69
N ILE A 165 32.69 -17.30 -10.96
CA ILE A 165 33.59 -18.36 -11.44
C ILE A 165 32.71 -19.54 -11.83
N GLY A 166 32.46 -19.68 -13.14
CA GLY A 166 31.51 -20.61 -13.67
C GLY A 166 30.05 -20.20 -13.53
N GLU A 167 29.14 -20.96 -14.13
CA GLU A 167 27.68 -20.76 -14.10
C GLU A 167 26.97 -22.12 -14.08
N GLY A 168 25.74 -22.15 -13.57
CA GLY A 168 24.96 -23.39 -13.46
C GLY A 168 25.69 -24.43 -12.60
N ALA A 169 25.74 -25.67 -13.04
CA ALA A 169 26.39 -26.77 -12.34
C ALA A 169 27.91 -26.56 -12.11
N ASN A 170 28.54 -25.63 -12.85
CA ASN A 170 29.95 -25.29 -12.73
C ASN A 170 30.21 -24.06 -11.89
N PHE A 171 29.20 -23.49 -11.25
CA PHE A 171 29.36 -22.32 -10.39
C PHE A 171 30.07 -22.70 -9.09
N GLU A 172 31.31 -22.26 -8.89
CA GLU A 172 32.12 -22.65 -7.75
C GLU A 172 32.62 -21.49 -6.90
N GLY A 173 32.42 -20.23 -7.35
CA GLY A 173 32.95 -19.09 -6.61
C GLY A 173 32.74 -17.73 -7.26
N VAL A 174 33.42 -16.73 -6.71
CA VAL A 174 33.35 -15.33 -7.17
C VAL A 174 34.72 -14.68 -7.19
N VAL A 175 34.92 -13.73 -8.12
CA VAL A 175 36.10 -12.86 -8.15
C VAL A 175 35.72 -11.50 -7.58
N ASP A 176 36.45 -10.99 -6.59
CA ASP A 176 36.39 -9.61 -6.12
C ASP A 176 37.20 -8.72 -7.07
N VAL A 177 36.53 -7.92 -7.87
CA VAL A 177 37.19 -7.10 -8.92
C VAL A 177 37.96 -5.91 -8.33
N ALA A 178 37.57 -5.40 -7.17
CA ALA A 178 38.30 -4.29 -6.52
C ALA A 178 39.64 -4.77 -5.93
N LYS A 179 39.65 -5.96 -5.33
CA LYS A 179 40.84 -6.61 -4.77
C LYS A 179 41.70 -7.36 -5.79
N MET A 180 41.09 -7.78 -6.90
CA MET A 180 41.68 -8.75 -7.85
C MET A 180 42.06 -10.06 -7.17
N THR A 181 41.16 -10.60 -6.34
CA THR A 181 41.26 -11.89 -5.68
C THR A 181 40.01 -12.70 -5.95
N ALA A 182 40.10 -14.01 -5.84
CA ALA A 182 38.98 -14.91 -6.08
C ALA A 182 38.73 -15.79 -4.86
N PHE A 183 37.48 -16.24 -4.72
CA PHE A 183 37.03 -17.12 -3.64
C PHE A 183 36.25 -18.29 -4.23
N THR A 184 36.70 -19.51 -3.93
CA THR A 184 35.92 -20.73 -4.17
C THR A 184 35.31 -21.22 -2.87
N TYR A 185 34.23 -21.99 -2.97
CA TYR A 185 33.46 -22.40 -1.79
C TYR A 185 33.31 -23.91 -1.72
N LYS A 186 33.47 -24.45 -0.52
CA LYS A 186 33.12 -25.82 -0.20
C LYS A 186 32.24 -25.82 1.05
N ASP A 187 31.05 -26.38 0.95
CA ASP A 187 30.06 -26.39 2.06
C ASP A 187 29.80 -25.00 2.68
N GLY A 188 29.86 -23.94 1.87
CA GLY A 188 29.69 -22.55 2.28
C GLY A 188 30.91 -21.90 2.93
N GLN A 189 32.05 -22.59 2.99
CA GLN A 189 33.32 -22.06 3.51
C GLN A 189 34.18 -21.52 2.38
N PRO A 190 34.61 -20.25 2.44
CA PRO A 190 35.42 -19.62 1.41
C PRO A 190 36.89 -20.10 1.48
N THR A 191 37.50 -20.21 0.30
CA THR A 191 38.95 -20.39 0.13
C THR A 191 39.42 -19.34 -0.84
N GLU A 192 40.35 -18.48 -0.41
CA GLU A 192 40.93 -17.45 -1.27
C GLU A 192 41.92 -18.08 -2.26
N ILE A 193 41.80 -17.72 -3.54
CA ILE A 193 42.65 -18.17 -4.63
C ILE A 193 43.04 -16.98 -5.53
N ALA A 194 44.01 -17.21 -6.39
CA ALA A 194 44.31 -16.26 -7.48
C ALA A 194 43.15 -16.22 -8.48
N VAL A 195 42.97 -15.07 -9.15
CA VAL A 195 41.97 -14.94 -10.23
C VAL A 195 42.26 -15.97 -11.32
N PRO A 196 41.29 -16.81 -11.71
CA PRO A 196 41.48 -17.76 -12.81
C PRO A 196 41.94 -17.08 -14.10
N ALA A 197 42.92 -17.68 -14.81
CA ALA A 197 43.57 -17.04 -15.96
C ALA A 197 42.56 -16.57 -17.04
N HIS A 198 41.50 -17.30 -17.27
CA HIS A 198 40.45 -16.95 -18.26
C HIS A 198 39.54 -15.79 -17.84
N LEU A 199 39.58 -15.36 -16.58
CA LEU A 199 38.77 -14.25 -16.04
C LEU A 199 39.59 -12.98 -15.81
N ILE A 200 40.93 -13.00 -15.92
CA ILE A 200 41.80 -11.86 -15.60
C ILE A 200 41.46 -10.64 -16.45
N GLU A 201 41.35 -10.81 -17.76
CA GLU A 201 41.02 -9.70 -18.68
C GLU A 201 39.64 -9.08 -18.35
N LYS A 202 38.62 -9.91 -18.14
CA LYS A 202 37.29 -9.42 -17.79
C LYS A 202 37.24 -8.76 -16.40
N ALA A 203 37.98 -9.29 -15.44
CA ALA A 203 38.07 -8.72 -14.11
C ALA A 203 38.78 -7.34 -14.14
N GLN A 204 39.80 -7.19 -14.98
CA GLN A 204 40.51 -5.92 -15.18
C GLN A 204 39.62 -4.86 -15.84
N GLU A 205 38.89 -5.23 -16.92
CA GLU A 205 37.91 -4.34 -17.56
C GLU A 205 36.89 -3.80 -16.55
N ILE A 206 36.30 -4.68 -15.75
CA ILE A 206 35.29 -4.28 -14.75
C ILE A 206 35.93 -3.49 -13.60
N ARG A 207 37.20 -3.80 -13.22
CA ARG A 207 37.91 -3.05 -12.21
C ARG A 207 38.14 -1.60 -12.65
N GLU A 208 38.53 -1.35 -13.91
CA GLU A 208 38.69 -0.01 -14.46
C GLU A 208 37.39 0.80 -14.35
N MET A 209 36.26 0.21 -14.76
CA MET A 209 34.93 0.82 -14.58
C MET A 209 34.60 1.08 -13.10
N THR A 210 35.01 0.19 -12.20
CA THR A 210 34.76 0.30 -10.76
C THR A 210 35.57 1.44 -10.16
N VAL A 211 36.83 1.63 -10.61
CA VAL A 211 37.71 2.73 -10.18
C VAL A 211 37.19 4.07 -10.69
N GLU A 212 36.73 4.15 -11.95
CA GLU A 212 36.10 5.34 -12.52
C GLU A 212 34.84 5.73 -11.72
N ALA A 213 33.94 4.77 -11.45
CA ALA A 213 32.73 5.01 -10.65
C ALA A 213 33.07 5.41 -9.20
N ALA A 214 34.14 4.91 -8.63
CA ALA A 214 34.61 5.29 -7.30
C ALA A 214 35.19 6.73 -7.30
N ALA A 215 35.92 7.08 -8.34
CA ALA A 215 36.48 8.43 -8.49
C ALA A 215 35.37 9.49 -8.53
N GLU A 216 34.27 9.22 -9.21
CA GLU A 216 33.08 10.10 -9.22
C GLU A 216 32.40 10.24 -7.84
N GLY A 217 32.81 9.46 -6.84
CA GLY A 217 32.25 9.48 -5.47
C GLY A 217 32.46 10.79 -4.75
N SER A 218 33.66 11.45 -4.93
CA SER A 218 33.95 12.75 -4.35
C SER A 218 34.84 13.56 -5.28
N ASP A 219 34.80 14.91 -5.14
CA ASP A 219 35.62 15.83 -5.95
C ASP A 219 37.12 15.55 -5.78
N GLU A 220 37.57 15.23 -4.56
CA GLU A 220 38.97 14.89 -4.25
C GLU A 220 39.44 13.62 -4.99
N LEU A 221 38.64 12.57 -5.00
CA LEU A 221 38.95 11.33 -5.68
C LEU A 221 38.95 11.51 -7.21
N LEU A 222 38.01 12.33 -7.70
CA LEU A 222 37.92 12.65 -9.13
C LEU A 222 39.12 13.44 -9.61
N GLU A 223 39.57 14.45 -8.87
CA GLU A 223 40.75 15.22 -9.19
C GLU A 223 42.00 14.33 -9.26
N LYS A 224 42.22 13.50 -8.24
CA LYS A 224 43.29 12.52 -8.17
C LYS A 224 43.31 11.57 -9.37
N TYR A 225 42.12 11.03 -9.74
CA TYR A 225 41.97 10.13 -10.89
C TYR A 225 42.30 10.84 -12.23
N LEU A 226 41.82 12.09 -12.41
CA LEU A 226 42.09 12.88 -13.62
C LEU A 226 43.57 13.31 -13.76
N GLU A 227 44.28 13.44 -12.64
CA GLU A 227 45.72 13.66 -12.64
C GLU A 227 46.55 12.40 -12.97
N GLY A 228 45.89 11.27 -13.13
CA GLY A 228 46.50 9.97 -13.47
C GLY A 228 47.10 9.24 -12.27
N GLU A 229 46.76 9.62 -11.06
CA GLU A 229 47.17 8.90 -9.85
C GLU A 229 46.32 7.67 -9.61
N GLU A 230 46.94 6.58 -9.15
CA GLU A 230 46.21 5.35 -8.80
C GLU A 230 45.44 5.53 -7.48
N LEU A 231 44.17 5.16 -7.47
CA LEU A 231 43.39 5.10 -6.24
C LEU A 231 43.73 3.83 -5.46
N SER A 232 44.01 3.97 -4.17
CA SER A 232 44.19 2.87 -3.24
C SER A 232 42.84 2.10 -3.05
N LEU A 233 42.93 0.87 -2.58
CA LEU A 233 41.72 0.07 -2.33
C LEU A 233 40.75 0.72 -1.33
N ASP A 234 41.24 1.45 -0.36
CA ASP A 234 40.42 2.15 0.62
C ASP A 234 39.73 3.39 0.03
N GLU A 235 40.42 4.12 -0.85
CA GLU A 235 39.84 5.23 -1.62
C GLU A 235 38.74 4.71 -2.58
N ILE A 236 38.98 3.60 -3.28
CA ILE A 236 37.94 2.95 -4.13
C ILE A 236 36.71 2.60 -3.29
N ARG A 237 36.90 2.01 -2.11
CA ARG A 237 35.82 1.66 -1.21
C ARG A 237 35.05 2.87 -0.69
N GLN A 238 35.76 3.93 -0.34
CA GLN A 238 35.16 5.20 0.08
C GLN A 238 34.32 5.80 -1.04
N GLY A 239 34.88 5.94 -2.24
CA GLY A 239 34.18 6.50 -3.39
C GLY A 239 32.92 5.70 -3.77
N LEU A 240 33.01 4.37 -3.78
CA LEU A 240 31.84 3.50 -4.00
C LEU A 240 30.77 3.67 -2.92
N ARG A 241 31.17 3.82 -1.65
CA ARG A 241 30.22 4.07 -0.54
C ARG A 241 29.50 5.41 -0.72
N GLU A 242 30.22 6.46 -1.03
CA GLU A 242 29.66 7.80 -1.28
C GLU A 242 28.77 7.82 -2.51
N GLY A 243 29.18 7.15 -3.59
CA GLY A 243 28.38 6.94 -4.79
C GLY A 243 27.09 6.16 -4.52
N MET A 244 27.12 5.14 -3.65
CA MET A 244 25.94 4.39 -3.26
C MET A 244 25.00 5.22 -2.37
N ILE A 245 25.50 5.94 -1.38
CA ILE A 245 24.72 6.81 -0.50
C ILE A 245 24.01 7.91 -1.30
N SER A 246 24.69 8.50 -2.29
CA SER A 246 24.09 9.49 -3.19
C SER A 246 23.14 8.89 -4.26
N GLY A 247 23.05 7.56 -4.35
CA GLY A 247 22.22 6.86 -5.31
C GLY A 247 22.78 6.79 -6.73
N ARG A 248 24.00 7.28 -6.97
CA ARG A 248 24.70 7.24 -8.29
C ARG A 248 25.20 5.84 -8.64
N VAL A 249 25.66 5.09 -7.66
CA VAL A 249 26.20 3.74 -7.82
C VAL A 249 25.30 2.72 -7.13
N CYS A 250 25.00 1.63 -7.82
CA CYS A 250 24.39 0.43 -7.25
C CYS A 250 25.37 -0.73 -7.36
N PRO A 251 26.06 -1.12 -6.28
CA PRO A 251 26.96 -2.26 -6.26
C PRO A 251 26.22 -3.57 -6.51
N ILE A 252 26.74 -4.40 -7.41
CA ILE A 252 26.20 -5.71 -7.77
C ILE A 252 27.12 -6.81 -7.27
N MET A 253 26.51 -7.80 -6.62
CA MET A 253 27.16 -9.03 -6.18
C MET A 253 26.47 -10.22 -6.81
N CYS A 254 27.11 -11.38 -6.78
CA CYS A 254 26.52 -12.62 -7.27
C CYS A 254 26.81 -13.80 -6.33
N GLY A 255 25.96 -14.83 -6.44
CA GLY A 255 26.13 -16.02 -5.64
C GLY A 255 24.94 -16.96 -5.70
N SER A 256 24.88 -17.87 -4.75
CA SER A 256 23.75 -18.77 -4.54
C SER A 256 23.40 -18.88 -3.06
N ALA A 257 22.17 -18.54 -2.75
CA ALA A 257 21.62 -18.73 -1.41
C ALA A 257 21.59 -20.23 -1.02
N THR A 258 21.22 -21.10 -1.95
CA THR A 258 21.07 -22.54 -1.71
C THR A 258 22.42 -23.23 -1.49
N SER A 259 23.40 -22.95 -2.34
CA SER A 259 24.75 -23.51 -2.24
C SER A 259 25.65 -22.75 -1.27
N ARG A 260 25.17 -21.63 -0.73
CA ARG A 260 25.87 -20.71 0.19
C ARG A 260 27.20 -20.21 -0.36
N ILE A 261 27.21 -19.89 -1.67
CA ILE A 261 28.38 -19.32 -2.35
C ILE A 261 28.25 -17.79 -2.38
N GLY A 262 29.29 -17.08 -1.91
CA GLY A 262 29.37 -15.60 -1.92
C GLY A 262 28.68 -14.90 -0.76
N LEU A 263 28.07 -15.60 0.20
CA LEU A 263 27.22 -14.99 1.23
C LEU A 263 28.01 -14.21 2.31
N ASP A 264 29.18 -14.71 2.71
CA ASP A 264 30.14 -13.99 3.57
C ASP A 264 30.55 -12.66 2.94
N GLN A 265 30.79 -12.67 1.62
CA GLN A 265 31.11 -11.46 0.88
C GLN A 265 29.95 -10.46 0.81
N VAL A 266 28.71 -10.95 0.79
CA VAL A 266 27.52 -10.09 0.87
C VAL A 266 27.45 -9.38 2.23
N LEU A 267 27.63 -10.13 3.34
CA LEU A 267 27.66 -9.57 4.68
C LEU A 267 28.78 -8.54 4.85
N ASP A 268 29.99 -8.85 4.37
CA ASP A 268 31.14 -7.94 4.40
C ASP A 268 30.86 -6.61 3.66
N ARG A 269 30.20 -6.67 2.51
CA ARG A 269 29.86 -5.49 1.73
C ARG A 269 28.70 -4.71 2.32
N MET A 270 27.74 -5.37 2.93
CA MET A 270 26.65 -4.68 3.66
C MET A 270 27.18 -3.85 4.80
N ILE A 271 28.04 -4.40 5.67
CA ILE A 271 28.59 -3.62 6.78
C ILE A 271 29.53 -2.48 6.32
N ARG A 272 30.13 -2.62 5.14
CA ARG A 272 31.06 -1.65 4.56
C ARG A 272 30.36 -0.53 3.81
N TYR A 273 29.42 -0.83 2.95
CA TYR A 273 28.81 0.13 2.03
C TYR A 273 27.46 0.65 2.51
N MET A 274 26.61 -0.17 3.14
CA MET A 274 25.31 0.31 3.64
C MET A 274 25.50 1.42 4.67
N PRO A 275 24.73 2.52 4.59
CA PRO A 275 24.80 3.57 5.57
C PRO A 275 24.35 3.08 6.95
N ASP A 276 24.87 3.70 7.96
CA ASP A 276 24.39 3.64 9.33
C ASP A 276 23.54 4.88 9.67
N ALA A 277 22.85 4.83 10.80
CA ALA A 277 21.98 5.93 11.19
C ALA A 277 22.68 7.26 11.40
N THR A 278 24.00 7.28 11.68
CA THR A 278 24.77 8.51 11.89
C THR A 278 25.00 9.29 10.60
N LYS A 279 24.86 8.63 9.45
CA LYS A 279 25.03 9.24 8.11
C LYS A 279 23.75 9.77 7.51
N LYS A 280 22.61 9.52 8.14
CA LYS A 280 21.30 9.93 7.66
C LYS A 280 20.68 10.95 8.61
N VAL A 281 20.36 12.12 8.10
CA VAL A 281 19.60 13.13 8.82
C VAL A 281 18.14 12.96 8.44
N MET A 282 17.29 12.69 9.44
CA MET A 282 15.86 12.59 9.22
C MET A 282 15.21 13.97 9.32
N THR A 283 14.21 14.22 8.49
CA THR A 283 13.38 15.42 8.60
C THR A 283 12.08 15.05 9.30
N ALA A 284 11.70 15.83 10.30
CA ALA A 284 10.44 15.70 11.03
C ALA A 284 9.76 17.06 11.16
N THR A 285 8.45 17.06 11.29
CA THR A 285 7.64 18.27 11.51
C THR A 285 7.45 18.46 13.01
N ASP A 286 7.79 19.63 13.53
CA ASP A 286 7.46 20.02 14.91
C ASP A 286 5.95 20.10 15.10
N ALA A 287 5.43 19.35 16.07
CA ALA A 287 3.99 19.24 16.28
C ALA A 287 3.32 20.52 16.82
N GLU A 288 4.10 21.44 17.39
CA GLU A 288 3.59 22.68 17.95
C GLU A 288 3.69 23.85 16.98
N THR A 289 4.82 23.93 16.22
CA THR A 289 5.07 25.06 15.30
C THR A 289 4.75 24.74 13.85
N GLY A 290 4.69 23.46 13.46
CA GLY A 290 4.54 23.03 12.07
C GLY A 290 5.82 23.17 11.23
N GLU A 291 6.95 23.56 11.81
CA GLU A 291 8.21 23.76 11.12
C GLU A 291 8.95 22.43 10.91
N GLN A 292 9.67 22.35 9.81
CA GLN A 292 10.55 21.20 9.52
C GLN A 292 11.82 21.28 10.37
N ARG A 293 12.17 20.18 11.02
CA ARG A 293 13.37 20.04 11.85
C ARG A 293 14.26 18.90 11.36
N ALA A 294 15.55 19.14 11.31
CA ALA A 294 16.56 18.10 11.10
C ALA A 294 16.78 17.31 12.39
N ILE A 295 16.59 16.00 12.32
CA ILE A 295 16.74 15.07 13.44
C ILE A 295 18.01 14.26 13.25
N HIS A 296 19.00 14.53 14.08
CA HIS A 296 20.24 13.77 14.18
C HIS A 296 20.12 12.71 15.27
N VAL A 297 20.98 11.68 15.23
CA VAL A 297 20.95 10.55 16.16
C VAL A 297 21.13 10.92 17.65
N ASP A 298 21.77 12.06 17.93
CA ASP A 298 22.04 12.61 19.27
C ASP A 298 20.87 13.41 19.86
N LYS A 299 19.78 13.61 19.11
CA LYS A 299 18.59 14.29 19.59
C LYS A 299 17.83 13.43 20.61
N PRO A 300 16.87 14.03 21.37
CA PRO A 300 15.98 13.25 22.20
C PRO A 300 15.31 12.11 21.42
N LEU A 301 14.83 11.11 22.15
CA LEU A 301 14.20 9.92 21.56
C LEU A 301 13.11 10.30 20.57
N THR A 302 13.25 9.79 19.35
CA THR A 302 12.19 9.69 18.36
C THR A 302 12.21 8.33 17.70
N ALA A 303 11.03 7.77 17.52
CA ALA A 303 10.85 6.45 16.93
C ALA A 303 9.59 6.43 16.03
N PHE A 304 9.54 5.48 15.12
CA PHE A 304 8.47 5.38 14.13
C PHE A 304 7.91 3.96 14.08
N VAL A 305 6.59 3.84 14.18
CA VAL A 305 5.88 2.57 14.07
C VAL A 305 5.65 2.27 12.59
N PHE A 306 6.42 1.34 12.03
CA PHE A 306 6.30 1.02 10.61
C PHE A 306 5.41 -0.19 10.30
N LYS A 307 5.09 -1.00 11.33
CA LYS A 307 4.16 -2.14 11.22
C LYS A 307 3.52 -2.45 12.56
N THR A 308 2.27 -2.91 12.50
CA THR A 308 1.52 -3.43 13.66
C THR A 308 1.01 -4.83 13.35
N LEU A 309 1.14 -5.76 14.31
CA LEU A 309 0.53 -7.08 14.26
C LEU A 309 -0.34 -7.31 15.50
N LEU A 310 -1.45 -7.98 15.32
CA LEU A 310 -2.35 -8.41 16.41
C LEU A 310 -2.20 -9.92 16.61
N ASP A 311 -1.45 -10.31 17.63
CA ASP A 311 -1.33 -11.72 18.00
C ASP A 311 -2.38 -12.07 19.05
N PRO A 312 -3.15 -13.19 18.89
CA PRO A 312 -4.19 -13.58 19.82
C PRO A 312 -3.69 -13.81 21.27
N PHE A 313 -2.41 -14.17 21.43
CA PHE A 313 -1.79 -14.50 22.72
C PHE A 313 -0.88 -13.39 23.25
N ALA A 314 0.01 -12.87 22.38
CA ALA A 314 0.95 -11.81 22.75
C ALA A 314 0.33 -10.41 22.73
N GLY A 315 -0.86 -10.26 22.12
CA GLY A 315 -1.53 -8.98 21.92
C GLY A 315 -0.95 -8.16 20.77
N LYS A 316 -1.16 -6.85 20.82
CA LYS A 316 -0.64 -5.92 19.81
C LYS A 316 0.88 -5.86 19.87
N GLN A 317 1.54 -6.02 18.74
CA GLN A 317 2.99 -5.93 18.54
C GLN A 317 3.28 -4.79 17.58
N SER A 318 3.98 -3.77 18.04
CA SER A 318 4.36 -2.61 17.22
C SER A 318 5.83 -2.71 16.86
N PHE A 319 6.13 -2.77 15.57
CA PHE A 319 7.48 -2.77 15.02
C PHE A 319 7.95 -1.33 14.91
N VAL A 320 9.03 -1.02 15.61
CA VAL A 320 9.46 0.36 15.84
C VAL A 320 10.90 0.55 15.41
N ARG A 321 11.13 1.55 14.55
CA ARG A 321 12.45 2.05 14.19
C ARG A 321 12.82 3.23 15.07
N ILE A 322 13.97 3.19 15.74
CA ILE A 322 14.50 4.31 16.52
C ILE A 322 15.30 5.22 15.58
N PHE A 323 14.90 6.48 15.44
CA PHE A 323 15.60 7.45 14.59
C PHE A 323 16.60 8.33 15.36
N SER A 324 16.30 8.70 16.60
CA SER A 324 17.20 9.46 17.47
C SER A 324 17.12 9.03 18.93
N GLY A 325 18.16 9.31 19.68
CA GLY A 325 18.22 9.00 21.09
C GLY A 325 18.37 7.51 21.40
N GLU A 326 17.93 7.14 22.58
CA GLU A 326 17.94 5.77 23.08
C GLU A 326 16.63 5.50 23.82
N LEU A 327 16.06 4.34 23.61
CA LEU A 327 14.89 3.82 24.33
C LEU A 327 15.33 2.77 25.33
N LYS A 328 15.02 2.94 26.61
CA LYS A 328 15.31 2.02 27.70
C LYS A 328 14.04 1.58 28.42
N GLU A 329 14.07 0.38 28.97
CA GLU A 329 12.97 -0.12 29.80
C GLU A 329 12.66 0.87 30.94
N GLY A 330 11.38 1.30 31.02
CA GLY A 330 10.92 2.29 32.00
C GLY A 330 10.86 3.74 31.50
N ASP A 331 11.37 4.03 30.30
CA ASP A 331 11.23 5.36 29.71
C ASP A 331 9.76 5.67 29.40
N ARG A 332 9.41 6.96 29.41
CA ARG A 332 8.09 7.44 29.01
C ARG A 332 8.06 7.62 27.50
N LEU A 333 7.02 7.09 26.85
CA LEU A 333 6.78 7.26 25.42
C LEU A 333 5.50 8.07 25.21
N PHE A 334 5.57 9.05 24.32
CA PHE A 334 4.44 9.85 23.89
C PHE A 334 4.15 9.58 22.42
N ASP A 335 2.93 9.16 22.12
CA ASP A 335 2.44 9.04 20.74
C ASP A 335 1.92 10.41 20.30
N VAL A 336 2.65 11.04 19.40
CA VAL A 336 2.36 12.41 18.97
C VAL A 336 1.13 12.45 18.07
N ASN A 337 0.92 11.42 17.23
CA ASN A 337 -0.21 11.35 16.32
C ASN A 337 -1.54 11.09 17.04
N GLN A 338 -1.52 10.27 18.09
CA GLN A 338 -2.70 9.99 18.92
C GLN A 338 -2.87 10.99 20.09
N GLY A 339 -1.83 11.77 20.41
CA GLY A 339 -1.83 12.77 21.49
C GLY A 339 -1.85 12.17 22.89
N VAL A 340 -1.32 10.97 23.09
CA VAL A 340 -1.40 10.22 24.34
C VAL A 340 -0.04 9.69 24.78
N GLU A 341 0.14 9.50 26.09
CA GLU A 341 1.27 8.80 26.64
C GLU A 341 0.99 7.28 26.61
N GLU A 342 1.90 6.52 25.98
CA GLU A 342 1.80 5.07 25.88
C GLU A 342 2.36 4.37 27.13
N LYS A 343 1.61 3.38 27.60
CA LYS A 343 2.09 2.44 28.60
C LYS A 343 2.72 1.24 27.91
N TRP A 344 3.98 1.02 28.12
CA TRP A 344 4.72 -0.09 27.53
C TRP A 344 5.57 -0.82 28.58
N GLY A 345 5.99 -2.02 28.24
CA GLY A 345 6.79 -2.86 29.15
C GLY A 345 8.13 -3.22 28.53
N LYS A 346 8.32 -4.50 28.26
CA LYS A 346 9.56 -5.01 27.65
C LYS A 346 9.54 -4.78 26.14
N MET A 347 10.72 -4.57 25.56
CA MET A 347 10.93 -4.63 24.13
C MET A 347 11.67 -5.90 23.74
N VAL A 348 11.47 -6.34 22.52
CA VAL A 348 12.10 -7.54 21.96
C VAL A 348 12.62 -7.27 20.57
N THR A 349 13.58 -8.06 20.11
CA THR A 349 13.84 -8.25 18.69
C THR A 349 13.35 -9.62 18.26
N LEU A 350 13.10 -9.82 16.98
CA LEU A 350 12.53 -11.06 16.45
C LEU A 350 13.51 -11.75 15.51
N ILE A 351 13.58 -13.08 15.59
CA ILE A 351 14.08 -13.95 14.52
C ILE A 351 12.89 -14.86 14.12
N GLY A 352 12.19 -14.50 13.07
CA GLY A 352 10.91 -15.14 12.76
C GLY A 352 9.92 -15.00 13.93
N LYS A 353 9.48 -16.12 14.50
CA LYS A 353 8.61 -16.14 15.70
C LYS A 353 9.34 -15.98 17.02
N GLN A 354 10.65 -16.20 17.05
CA GLN A 354 11.42 -16.20 18.29
C GLN A 354 11.59 -14.76 18.78
N GLN A 355 11.11 -14.50 20.00
CA GLN A 355 11.27 -13.22 20.69
C GLN A 355 12.55 -13.24 21.55
N ILE A 356 13.43 -12.30 21.31
CA ILE A 356 14.68 -12.12 22.08
C ILE A 356 14.53 -10.80 22.87
N PRO A 357 14.49 -10.83 24.20
CA PRO A 357 14.40 -9.62 25.03
C PRO A 357 15.60 -8.68 24.80
N VAL A 358 15.30 -7.39 24.78
CA VAL A 358 16.27 -6.30 24.62
C VAL A 358 16.02 -5.27 25.70
N SER A 359 17.08 -4.85 26.40
CA SER A 359 17.00 -3.88 27.51
C SER A 359 17.07 -2.43 27.05
N SER A 360 17.78 -2.16 25.95
CA SER A 360 17.89 -0.85 25.35
C SER A 360 17.93 -0.93 23.82
N ALA A 361 17.50 0.13 23.15
CA ALA A 361 17.59 0.29 21.71
C ALA A 361 18.05 1.71 21.37
N LYS A 362 19.15 1.83 20.63
CA LYS A 362 19.73 3.13 20.22
C LYS A 362 19.22 3.57 18.85
N ALA A 363 19.41 4.85 18.57
CA ALA A 363 19.19 5.37 17.22
C ALA A 363 19.82 4.46 16.18
N GLY A 364 19.06 4.08 15.17
CA GLY A 364 19.46 3.09 14.18
C GLY A 364 18.95 1.68 14.42
N ASP A 365 18.41 1.34 15.59
CA ASP A 365 17.92 -0.01 15.84
C ASP A 365 16.43 -0.18 15.48
N ILE A 366 16.04 -1.43 15.25
CA ILE A 366 14.66 -1.85 15.08
C ILE A 366 14.30 -2.82 16.19
N VAL A 367 13.20 -2.53 16.87
CA VAL A 367 12.67 -3.36 17.95
C VAL A 367 11.17 -3.54 17.82
N VAL A 368 10.63 -4.52 18.53
CA VAL A 368 9.20 -4.73 18.67
C VAL A 368 8.78 -4.40 20.09
N ILE A 369 7.81 -3.53 20.25
CA ILE A 369 7.24 -3.14 21.53
C ILE A 369 5.84 -3.76 21.64
N PRO A 370 5.66 -4.79 22.50
CA PRO A 370 4.35 -5.38 22.71
C PRO A 370 3.43 -4.46 23.51
N LYS A 371 2.12 -4.55 23.22
CA LYS A 371 1.04 -3.94 24.02
C LYS A 371 1.01 -2.41 24.05
N LEU A 372 1.53 -1.72 23.04
CA LEU A 372 1.19 -0.32 22.82
C LEU A 372 -0.30 -0.24 22.47
N ALA A 373 -1.07 0.45 23.32
CA ALA A 373 -2.54 0.40 23.23
C ALA A 373 -3.07 1.23 22.06
N ASN A 374 -2.53 2.43 21.86
CA ASN A 374 -3.06 3.42 20.93
C ASN A 374 -2.25 3.50 19.63
N ALA A 375 -0.93 3.27 19.70
CA ALA A 375 -0.02 3.44 18.57
C ALA A 375 -0.41 2.58 17.37
N LYS A 376 -0.44 3.19 16.20
CA LYS A 376 -0.79 2.58 14.90
C LYS A 376 0.40 2.61 13.95
N THR A 377 0.32 1.84 12.87
CA THR A 377 1.28 1.93 11.78
C THR A 377 1.27 3.34 11.18
N GLY A 378 2.46 3.97 11.14
CA GLY A 378 2.63 5.36 10.72
C GLY A 378 2.77 6.37 11.85
N ASP A 379 2.54 5.98 13.11
CA ASP A 379 2.64 6.88 14.26
C ASP A 379 4.10 7.12 14.67
N THR A 380 4.33 8.32 15.21
CA THR A 380 5.62 8.75 15.75
C THR A 380 5.59 8.74 17.27
N LEU A 381 6.52 8.00 17.85
CA LEU A 381 6.71 7.91 19.29
C LEU A 381 7.91 8.76 19.69
N THR A 382 7.77 9.57 20.74
CA THR A 382 8.83 10.50 21.17
C THR A 382 8.99 10.50 22.69
N ALA A 383 10.09 11.11 23.16
CA ALA A 383 10.15 11.59 24.53
C ALA A 383 9.04 12.65 24.74
N PRO A 384 8.39 12.69 25.94
CA PRO A 384 7.23 13.57 26.18
C PRO A 384 7.47 15.07 25.90
N ASP A 385 8.70 15.52 26.10
CA ASP A 385 9.08 16.94 25.96
C ASP A 385 9.65 17.27 24.56
N PHE A 386 9.64 16.31 23.62
CA PHE A 386 10.16 16.50 22.27
C PHE A 386 9.17 15.99 21.22
N LYS A 387 8.15 16.81 20.91
CA LYS A 387 7.05 16.42 20.04
C LYS A 387 7.30 16.76 18.59
N VAL A 388 7.65 15.77 17.80
CA VAL A 388 7.78 15.84 16.34
C VAL A 388 7.02 14.71 15.68
N THR A 389 6.65 14.89 14.41
CA THR A 389 6.02 13.85 13.59
C THR A 389 6.82 13.60 12.34
N TYR A 390 6.91 12.33 11.93
CA TYR A 390 7.47 11.94 10.64
C TYR A 390 6.36 11.78 9.61
N ASP A 391 6.71 11.96 8.34
CA ASP A 391 5.79 11.72 7.23
C ASP A 391 5.29 10.27 7.26
N ALA A 392 4.00 10.13 7.02
CA ALA A 392 3.35 8.82 6.95
C ALA A 392 3.89 7.97 5.79
N ILE A 393 3.75 6.65 5.92
CA ILE A 393 4.06 5.73 4.82
C ILE A 393 3.01 5.92 3.72
N ARG A 394 3.46 6.15 2.49
CA ARG A 394 2.59 6.21 1.32
C ARG A 394 2.27 4.81 0.84
N PHE A 395 1.26 4.19 1.43
CA PHE A 395 0.79 2.88 1.01
C PHE A 395 0.16 2.93 -0.39
N PRO A 396 0.28 1.84 -1.18
CA PRO A 396 -0.45 1.73 -2.43
C PRO A 396 -1.96 1.75 -2.17
N GLN A 397 -2.71 2.41 -3.06
CA GLN A 397 -4.16 2.52 -2.92
C GLN A 397 -4.82 1.18 -3.26
N PRO A 398 -5.66 0.62 -2.38
CA PRO A 398 -6.45 -0.56 -2.69
C PRO A 398 -7.61 -0.17 -3.62
N LEU A 399 -7.75 -0.89 -4.72
CA LEU A 399 -8.75 -0.60 -5.75
C LEU A 399 -9.68 -1.78 -6.05
N TYR A 400 -9.47 -2.91 -5.39
CA TYR A 400 -10.32 -4.10 -5.50
C TYR A 400 -11.37 -4.07 -4.38
N THR A 401 -12.60 -3.65 -4.74
CA THR A 401 -13.71 -3.48 -3.79
C THR A 401 -14.55 -4.73 -3.72
N VAL A 402 -14.80 -5.23 -2.51
CA VAL A 402 -15.73 -6.34 -2.25
C VAL A 402 -16.67 -6.03 -1.10
N ALA A 403 -17.86 -6.61 -1.13
CA ALA A 403 -18.80 -6.57 -0.01
C ALA A 403 -18.89 -7.94 0.66
N MET A 404 -19.14 -7.95 1.96
CA MET A 404 -19.15 -9.15 2.78
C MET A 404 -20.40 -9.24 3.63
N GLU A 405 -20.89 -10.46 3.75
CA GLU A 405 -21.94 -10.85 4.70
C GLU A 405 -21.44 -12.02 5.56
N PRO A 406 -21.86 -12.12 6.82
CA PRO A 406 -21.50 -13.28 7.63
C PRO A 406 -22.16 -14.55 7.06
N VAL A 407 -21.44 -15.66 7.09
CA VAL A 407 -22.00 -16.97 6.71
C VAL A 407 -23.12 -17.37 7.68
N LYS A 408 -22.95 -17.05 8.97
CA LYS A 408 -23.95 -17.32 10.01
C LYS A 408 -24.74 -16.04 10.32
N LYS A 409 -26.04 -16.12 10.21
CA LYS A 409 -26.98 -15.03 10.51
C LYS A 409 -26.82 -14.55 11.96
N GLY A 410 -26.72 -13.24 12.19
CA GLY A 410 -26.54 -12.65 13.53
C GLY A 410 -25.08 -12.46 13.95
N GLU A 411 -24.09 -12.76 13.07
CA GLU A 411 -22.67 -12.50 13.32
C GLU A 411 -22.16 -11.21 12.65
N GLU A 412 -23.03 -10.26 12.28
CA GLU A 412 -22.66 -9.02 11.56
C GLU A 412 -21.66 -8.15 12.34
N GLU A 413 -21.87 -7.99 13.65
CA GLU A 413 -20.96 -7.24 14.53
C GLU A 413 -19.61 -7.94 14.68
N LYS A 414 -19.63 -9.27 14.76
CA LYS A 414 -18.43 -10.09 14.87
C LYS A 414 -17.60 -10.01 13.59
N LEU A 415 -18.27 -10.06 12.42
CA LEU A 415 -17.65 -9.87 11.12
C LEU A 415 -17.01 -8.48 11.02
N ALA A 416 -17.75 -7.43 11.33
CA ALA A 416 -17.24 -6.05 11.29
C ALA A 416 -16.04 -5.86 12.23
N SER A 417 -16.07 -6.43 13.44
CA SER A 417 -14.95 -6.39 14.39
C SER A 417 -13.72 -7.13 13.85
N ALA A 418 -13.90 -8.30 13.22
CA ALA A 418 -12.78 -9.05 12.65
C ALA A 418 -12.12 -8.32 11.49
N VAL A 419 -12.91 -7.75 10.58
CA VAL A 419 -12.40 -6.94 9.45
C VAL A 419 -11.64 -5.71 9.94
N LEU A 420 -12.16 -4.98 10.93
CA LEU A 420 -11.47 -3.82 11.50
C LEU A 420 -10.11 -4.18 12.13
N LYS A 421 -10.01 -5.35 12.77
CA LYS A 421 -8.74 -5.84 13.32
C LYS A 421 -7.74 -6.20 12.22
N VAL A 422 -8.20 -6.78 11.11
CA VAL A 422 -7.33 -7.04 9.96
C VAL A 422 -6.85 -5.74 9.35
N ALA A 423 -7.74 -4.76 9.18
CA ALA A 423 -7.38 -3.43 8.65
C ALA A 423 -6.43 -2.64 9.59
N GLU A 424 -6.44 -2.90 10.90
CA GLU A 424 -5.46 -2.32 11.83
C GLU A 424 -4.04 -2.88 11.60
N GLU A 425 -3.94 -4.17 11.20
CA GLU A 425 -2.66 -4.80 10.88
C GLU A 425 -2.16 -4.41 9.47
N ASP A 426 -3.08 -4.17 8.53
CA ASP A 426 -2.79 -3.96 7.12
C ASP A 426 -3.46 -2.69 6.58
N PRO A 427 -2.70 -1.60 6.44
CA PRO A 427 -3.21 -0.33 5.91
C PRO A 427 -3.69 -0.38 4.45
N THR A 428 -3.37 -1.46 3.71
CA THR A 428 -3.88 -1.68 2.34
C THR A 428 -5.22 -2.44 2.31
N CYS A 429 -5.79 -2.75 3.49
CA CYS A 429 -7.14 -3.23 3.69
C CYS A 429 -7.99 -2.09 4.27
N VAL A 430 -8.77 -1.42 3.45
CA VAL A 430 -9.58 -0.25 3.86
C VAL A 430 -11.04 -0.67 4.05
N VAL A 431 -11.57 -0.43 5.24
CA VAL A 431 -12.97 -0.72 5.56
C VAL A 431 -13.85 0.46 5.16
N VAL A 432 -14.75 0.24 4.22
CA VAL A 432 -15.71 1.23 3.74
C VAL A 432 -17.06 1.01 4.42
N LYS A 433 -17.47 1.94 5.28
CA LYS A 433 -18.81 1.92 5.88
C LYS A 433 -19.77 2.66 4.95
N ASN A 434 -20.56 1.92 4.18
CA ASN A 434 -21.62 2.50 3.38
C ASN A 434 -22.94 2.47 4.15
N ALA A 435 -23.32 3.62 4.72
CA ALA A 435 -24.56 3.74 5.51
C ALA A 435 -25.82 3.52 4.66
N GLU A 436 -25.79 3.87 3.36
CA GLU A 436 -26.93 3.68 2.45
C GLU A 436 -27.15 2.20 2.15
N ALA A 437 -26.08 1.46 1.90
CA ALA A 437 -26.15 0.05 1.52
C ALA A 437 -26.39 -0.92 2.69
N ARG A 438 -26.10 -0.49 3.92
CA ARG A 438 -26.00 -1.36 5.11
C ARG A 438 -25.09 -2.58 4.87
N GLN A 439 -24.14 -2.45 3.95
CA GLN A 439 -23.16 -3.47 3.62
C GLN A 439 -21.81 -3.16 4.26
N LEU A 440 -21.13 -4.20 4.72
CA LEU A 440 -19.71 -4.11 5.06
C LEU A 440 -18.91 -4.30 3.77
N GLN A 441 -18.22 -3.25 3.33
CA GLN A 441 -17.34 -3.27 2.17
C GLN A 441 -15.90 -3.09 2.59
N ILE A 442 -14.98 -3.73 1.86
CA ILE A 442 -13.56 -3.48 1.96
C ILE A 442 -12.98 -3.19 0.59
N ASP A 443 -11.99 -2.31 0.58
CA ASP A 443 -11.08 -2.16 -0.54
C ASP A 443 -9.77 -2.87 -0.17
N CYS A 444 -9.26 -3.72 -1.07
CA CYS A 444 -8.00 -4.45 -0.91
C CYS A 444 -7.19 -4.42 -2.22
N MET A 445 -6.01 -5.02 -2.22
CA MET A 445 -5.08 -4.93 -3.35
C MET A 445 -5.42 -5.86 -4.50
N GLY A 446 -6.19 -6.92 -4.28
CA GLY A 446 -6.57 -7.91 -5.29
C GLY A 446 -7.11 -9.19 -4.70
N GLU A 447 -7.28 -10.21 -5.55
CA GLU A 447 -7.92 -11.48 -5.16
C GLU A 447 -7.09 -12.29 -4.17
N VAL A 448 -5.76 -12.35 -4.36
CA VAL A 448 -4.85 -13.08 -3.46
C VAL A 448 -4.81 -12.41 -2.08
N HIS A 449 -4.80 -11.08 -2.05
CA HIS A 449 -4.89 -10.31 -0.82
C HIS A 449 -6.23 -10.54 -0.11
N LEU A 450 -7.34 -10.52 -0.86
CA LEU A 450 -8.67 -10.84 -0.31
C LEU A 450 -8.73 -12.23 0.32
N GLU A 451 -8.20 -13.24 -0.38
CA GLU A 451 -8.16 -14.62 0.14
C GLU A 451 -7.34 -14.69 1.44
N HIS A 452 -6.19 -13.97 1.50
CA HIS A 452 -5.42 -13.86 2.74
C HIS A 452 -6.23 -13.22 3.88
N ILE A 453 -6.95 -12.12 3.61
CA ILE A 453 -7.82 -11.46 4.59
C ILE A 453 -8.87 -12.44 5.13
N LEU A 454 -9.58 -13.16 4.25
CA LEU A 454 -10.62 -14.11 4.64
C LEU A 454 -10.05 -15.27 5.47
N ASN A 455 -8.94 -15.85 5.05
CA ASN A 455 -8.25 -16.93 5.78
C ASN A 455 -7.77 -16.47 7.17
N LYS A 456 -7.25 -15.24 7.25
CA LYS A 456 -6.81 -14.63 8.52
C LYS A 456 -7.99 -14.40 9.47
N MET A 457 -9.15 -13.95 8.95
CA MET A 457 -10.37 -13.77 9.73
C MET A 457 -10.89 -15.09 10.28
N ASP A 458 -10.94 -16.15 9.46
CA ASP A 458 -11.39 -17.48 9.90
C ASP A 458 -10.44 -18.04 10.96
N ARG A 459 -9.13 -18.02 10.71
CA ARG A 459 -8.13 -18.58 11.60
C ARG A 459 -7.98 -17.83 12.93
N LYS A 460 -7.84 -16.49 12.88
CA LYS A 460 -7.57 -15.69 14.10
C LYS A 460 -8.84 -15.39 14.92
N TYR A 461 -9.97 -15.22 14.25
CA TYR A 461 -11.20 -14.72 14.88
C TYR A 461 -12.39 -15.68 14.76
N GLY A 462 -12.25 -16.80 14.04
CA GLY A 462 -13.31 -17.79 13.83
C GLY A 462 -14.53 -17.20 13.12
N VAL A 463 -14.30 -16.31 12.15
CA VAL A 463 -15.35 -15.61 11.39
C VAL A 463 -15.19 -15.90 9.91
N GLN A 464 -16.23 -16.47 9.33
CA GLN A 464 -16.31 -16.73 7.90
C GLN A 464 -17.26 -15.74 7.23
N ALA A 465 -16.84 -15.19 6.09
CA ALA A 465 -17.59 -14.25 5.30
C ALA A 465 -17.98 -14.84 3.95
N LYS A 466 -19.18 -14.49 3.48
CA LYS A 466 -19.65 -14.71 2.12
C LYS A 466 -19.44 -13.41 1.35
N LEU A 467 -18.82 -13.51 0.19
CA LEU A 467 -18.67 -12.36 -0.73
C LEU A 467 -19.99 -12.11 -1.46
N VAL A 468 -20.37 -10.86 -1.53
CA VAL A 468 -21.56 -10.38 -2.27
C VAL A 468 -21.15 -9.21 -3.16
N THR A 469 -21.97 -8.91 -4.16
CA THR A 469 -21.73 -7.78 -5.06
C THR A 469 -21.73 -6.48 -4.27
N PRO A 470 -20.70 -5.62 -4.43
CA PRO A 470 -20.66 -4.31 -3.82
C PRO A 470 -21.85 -3.46 -4.24
N TYR A 471 -22.40 -2.73 -3.29
CA TYR A 471 -23.48 -1.78 -3.57
C TYR A 471 -22.97 -0.64 -4.46
N ILE A 472 -23.71 -0.40 -5.53
CA ILE A 472 -23.49 0.75 -6.41
C ILE A 472 -24.43 1.87 -5.94
N PRO A 473 -23.93 3.05 -5.59
CA PRO A 473 -24.76 4.17 -5.13
C PRO A 473 -25.47 4.85 -6.30
N TYR A 474 -26.44 4.14 -6.90
CA TYR A 474 -27.31 4.72 -7.92
C TYR A 474 -28.09 5.91 -7.35
N ARG A 475 -28.60 6.76 -8.23
CA ARG A 475 -29.50 7.87 -7.90
C ARG A 475 -30.70 7.82 -8.83
N GLU A 476 -31.78 8.45 -8.41
CA GLU A 476 -32.94 8.67 -9.25
C GLU A 476 -33.06 10.16 -9.59
N THR A 477 -33.66 10.50 -10.73
CA THR A 477 -33.98 11.88 -11.09
C THR A 477 -35.19 11.93 -12.02
N ILE A 478 -35.61 13.12 -12.40
CA ILE A 478 -36.70 13.36 -13.37
C ILE A 478 -36.19 14.13 -14.57
N LYS A 479 -36.74 13.90 -15.75
CA LYS A 479 -36.43 14.63 -17.00
C LYS A 479 -37.53 15.60 -17.44
N GLY A 480 -38.64 15.57 -16.78
CA GLY A 480 -39.78 16.42 -17.17
C GLY A 480 -40.44 17.04 -15.95
N SER A 481 -41.21 18.10 -16.20
CA SER A 481 -42.04 18.75 -15.21
C SER A 481 -43.41 18.11 -15.12
N ALA A 482 -43.96 18.04 -13.93
CA ALA A 482 -45.33 17.58 -13.72
C ALA A 482 -45.93 18.23 -12.48
N GLU A 483 -47.25 18.35 -12.44
CA GLU A 483 -47.97 18.83 -11.28
C GLU A 483 -49.04 17.83 -10.81
N THR A 484 -49.35 17.88 -9.52
CA THR A 484 -50.40 17.09 -8.92
C THR A 484 -50.94 17.75 -7.66
N GLU A 485 -52.12 17.35 -7.24
CA GLU A 485 -52.66 17.71 -5.93
C GLU A 485 -52.95 16.44 -5.12
N SER A 486 -52.78 16.51 -3.80
CA SER A 486 -53.08 15.42 -2.89
C SER A 486 -53.77 15.91 -1.62
N LYS A 487 -54.83 15.23 -1.23
CA LYS A 487 -55.62 15.48 -0.02
C LYS A 487 -55.54 14.31 0.93
N TYR A 488 -54.91 14.53 2.07
CA TYR A 488 -54.91 13.54 3.15
C TYR A 488 -56.01 13.91 4.15
N LYS A 489 -57.04 13.04 4.24
CA LYS A 489 -58.11 13.21 5.18
C LYS A 489 -58.33 11.89 5.93
N LYS A 490 -58.21 11.88 7.25
CA LYS A 490 -58.46 10.72 8.09
C LYS A 490 -59.34 11.15 9.28
N GLN A 491 -60.46 10.48 9.45
CA GLN A 491 -61.39 10.71 10.54
C GLN A 491 -61.59 9.38 11.29
N SER A 492 -61.05 9.28 12.51
CA SER A 492 -61.18 8.10 13.38
C SER A 492 -61.48 8.55 14.81
N GLY A 493 -62.72 8.92 15.07
CA GLY A 493 -63.23 9.26 16.40
C GLY A 493 -62.41 10.25 17.20
N GLY A 494 -62.81 11.53 17.29
CA GLY A 494 -62.07 12.62 17.92
C GLY A 494 -61.56 13.65 16.92
N HIS A 495 -60.34 14.20 17.13
CA HIS A 495 -59.69 15.10 16.18
C HIS A 495 -59.35 14.38 14.88
N GLY A 496 -59.82 14.89 13.74
CA GLY A 496 -59.44 14.41 12.41
C GLY A 496 -58.01 14.83 12.02
N GLN A 497 -57.53 14.30 10.87
CA GLN A 497 -56.27 14.76 10.25
C GLN A 497 -56.61 15.28 8.87
N TYR A 498 -56.11 16.49 8.55
CA TYR A 498 -56.35 17.11 7.26
C TYR A 498 -55.10 17.82 6.75
N GLY A 499 -54.66 17.49 5.57
CA GLY A 499 -53.58 18.17 4.82
C GLY A 499 -53.93 18.13 3.32
N HIS A 500 -53.75 19.29 2.64
CA HIS A 500 -53.96 19.35 1.21
C HIS A 500 -52.88 20.22 0.60
N VAL A 501 -52.20 19.68 -0.42
CA VAL A 501 -51.12 20.35 -1.15
C VAL A 501 -51.30 20.16 -2.66
N LYS A 502 -51.06 21.23 -3.41
CA LYS A 502 -50.84 21.18 -4.85
C LYS A 502 -49.39 21.53 -5.11
N ILE A 503 -48.64 20.59 -5.74
CA ILE A 503 -47.22 20.72 -5.98
C ILE A 503 -46.88 20.53 -7.45
N GLN A 504 -45.79 21.16 -7.87
CA GLN A 504 -45.13 20.94 -9.15
C GLN A 504 -43.70 20.43 -8.87
N VAL A 505 -43.23 19.50 -9.69
CA VAL A 505 -41.83 19.05 -9.71
C VAL A 505 -41.19 19.42 -11.01
N ASP A 506 -39.97 19.93 -10.94
CA ASP A 506 -39.17 20.35 -12.09
C ASP A 506 -37.75 19.77 -11.95
N PRO A 507 -37.07 19.38 -13.06
CA PRO A 507 -35.68 18.98 -13.02
C PRO A 507 -34.75 20.17 -12.76
N LEU A 508 -33.73 19.98 -11.93
CA LEU A 508 -32.64 20.93 -11.69
C LEU A 508 -31.43 20.55 -12.55
N TYR A 509 -30.81 21.54 -13.19
CA TYR A 509 -29.61 21.36 -14.03
C TYR A 509 -28.40 22.17 -13.53
N ASP A 510 -28.50 22.75 -12.33
CA ASP A 510 -27.48 23.61 -11.72
C ASP A 510 -26.53 22.86 -10.78
N GLY A 511 -26.65 21.54 -10.68
CA GLY A 511 -25.87 20.68 -9.79
C GLY A 511 -26.44 20.59 -8.36
N SER A 512 -27.55 21.26 -8.06
CA SER A 512 -28.23 21.15 -6.77
C SER A 512 -28.97 19.80 -6.65
N GLU A 513 -28.86 19.16 -5.50
CA GLU A 513 -29.56 17.89 -5.27
C GLU A 513 -31.07 18.06 -5.07
N PHE A 514 -31.47 19.13 -4.34
CA PHE A 514 -32.86 19.41 -4.01
C PHE A 514 -33.08 20.91 -3.85
N ALA A 515 -34.22 21.40 -4.35
CA ALA A 515 -34.70 22.75 -4.09
C ALA A 515 -36.17 22.74 -3.71
N PHE A 516 -36.57 23.61 -2.79
CA PHE A 516 -37.97 23.84 -2.44
C PHE A 516 -38.36 25.29 -2.70
N VAL A 517 -39.47 25.52 -3.37
CA VAL A 517 -39.99 26.86 -3.69
C VAL A 517 -41.39 27.01 -3.18
N ASP A 518 -41.61 28.02 -2.35
CA ASP A 518 -42.96 28.42 -1.86
C ASP A 518 -43.56 29.48 -2.79
N LYS A 519 -44.69 29.14 -3.43
CA LYS A 519 -45.50 30.05 -4.25
C LYS A 519 -46.93 30.22 -3.70
N ILE A 520 -47.15 29.96 -2.41
CA ILE A 520 -48.47 30.13 -1.80
C ILE A 520 -48.91 31.57 -1.84
N PHE A 521 -50.12 31.77 -2.32
CA PHE A 521 -50.78 33.08 -2.31
C PHE A 521 -51.98 33.05 -1.36
N GLY A 522 -52.26 34.20 -0.68
CA GLY A 522 -53.45 34.36 0.14
C GLY A 522 -53.54 33.51 1.43
N GLY A 523 -52.44 32.80 1.78
CA GLY A 523 -52.40 32.00 3.02
C GLY A 523 -53.17 30.64 2.88
N ALA A 524 -53.35 30.13 1.68
CA ALA A 524 -54.01 28.86 1.42
C ALA A 524 -53.39 27.69 2.21
N VAL A 525 -52.07 27.70 2.41
CA VAL A 525 -51.34 26.89 3.40
C VAL A 525 -50.73 27.82 4.43
N PRO A 526 -51.06 27.71 5.73
CA PRO A 526 -50.43 28.51 6.79
C PRO A 526 -48.90 28.33 6.83
N LYS A 527 -48.16 29.44 7.03
CA LYS A 527 -46.69 29.46 7.02
C LYS A 527 -46.07 28.42 7.96
N GLN A 528 -46.72 28.11 9.08
CA GLN A 528 -46.26 27.12 10.05
C GLN A 528 -46.21 25.68 9.48
N TYR A 529 -46.99 25.35 8.43
CA TYR A 529 -47.00 24.00 7.81
C TYR A 529 -46.10 23.86 6.59
N ILE A 530 -45.60 24.96 6.02
CA ILE A 530 -44.72 24.94 4.83
C ILE A 530 -43.43 24.17 5.10
N PRO A 531 -42.75 24.29 6.26
CA PRO A 531 -41.59 23.47 6.58
C PRO A 531 -41.91 21.95 6.64
N ALA A 532 -43.13 21.59 7.04
CA ALA A 532 -43.57 20.19 7.05
C ALA A 532 -43.79 19.66 5.63
N VAL A 533 -44.25 20.49 4.69
CA VAL A 533 -44.33 20.14 3.27
C VAL A 533 -42.95 19.90 2.66
N GLU A 534 -42.01 20.83 2.88
CA GLU A 534 -40.62 20.71 2.43
C GLU A 534 -39.96 19.43 2.97
N LYS A 535 -40.08 19.20 4.29
CA LYS A 535 -39.55 18.01 4.94
C LYS A 535 -40.20 16.72 4.41
N GLY A 536 -41.52 16.75 4.15
CA GLY A 536 -42.27 15.62 3.59
C GLY A 536 -41.82 15.30 2.16
N ALA A 537 -41.53 16.32 1.34
CA ALA A 537 -40.98 16.16 0.00
C ALA A 537 -39.58 15.53 0.06
N LYS A 538 -38.67 16.13 0.82
CA LYS A 538 -37.29 15.65 0.93
C LYS A 538 -37.20 14.20 1.44
N GLU A 539 -37.85 13.90 2.55
CA GLU A 539 -37.85 12.54 3.12
C GLU A 539 -38.49 11.47 2.19
N THR A 540 -39.34 11.89 1.26
CA THR A 540 -39.93 10.96 0.28
C THR A 540 -39.00 10.76 -0.89
N LEU A 541 -38.35 11.81 -1.38
CA LEU A 541 -37.33 11.75 -2.43
C LEU A 541 -36.08 10.97 -1.97
N ASP A 542 -35.64 11.15 -0.72
CA ASP A 542 -34.51 10.43 -0.13
C ASP A 542 -34.74 8.90 -0.09
N LYS A 543 -35.97 8.43 -0.13
CA LYS A 543 -36.32 6.99 -0.15
C LYS A 543 -36.35 6.39 -1.55
N GLY A 544 -36.30 7.22 -2.58
CA GLY A 544 -36.45 6.80 -3.96
C GLY A 544 -37.86 6.29 -4.31
N LEU A 545 -38.22 6.29 -5.57
CA LEU A 545 -39.55 5.95 -6.04
C LEU A 545 -39.54 5.01 -7.26
N ILE A 546 -38.37 4.74 -7.85
CA ILE A 546 -38.20 3.85 -8.99
C ILE A 546 -37.63 2.50 -8.54
N ALA A 547 -36.48 2.55 -7.87
CA ALA A 547 -35.73 1.40 -7.38
C ALA A 547 -35.25 1.56 -5.92
N GLY A 548 -35.71 2.60 -5.21
CA GLY A 548 -35.38 2.85 -3.82
C GLY A 548 -34.07 3.62 -3.60
N TYR A 549 -33.50 4.22 -4.65
CA TYR A 549 -32.32 5.07 -4.53
C TYR A 549 -32.69 6.55 -4.33
N PRO A 550 -31.95 7.33 -3.54
CA PRO A 550 -32.24 8.75 -3.33
C PRO A 550 -32.40 9.51 -4.63
N MET A 551 -33.42 10.34 -4.72
CA MET A 551 -33.64 11.21 -5.88
C MET A 551 -32.83 12.52 -5.72
N ILE A 552 -32.15 12.91 -6.79
CA ILE A 552 -31.37 14.15 -6.89
C ILE A 552 -31.82 14.99 -8.08
N GLY A 553 -31.48 16.29 -8.06
CA GLY A 553 -31.78 17.19 -9.18
C GLY A 553 -33.28 17.50 -9.30
N VAL A 554 -34.01 17.58 -8.20
CA VAL A 554 -35.47 17.81 -8.21
C VAL A 554 -35.81 19.09 -7.43
N GLN A 555 -36.49 20.00 -8.09
CA GLN A 555 -37.18 21.14 -7.47
C GLN A 555 -38.62 20.79 -7.18
N VAL A 556 -39.07 21.03 -5.96
CA VAL A 556 -40.47 20.91 -5.57
C VAL A 556 -41.03 22.30 -5.30
N THR A 557 -42.02 22.70 -6.06
CA THR A 557 -42.74 24.00 -5.91
C THR A 557 -44.09 23.74 -5.27
N LEU A 558 -44.36 24.36 -4.13
CA LEU A 558 -45.67 24.34 -3.51
C LEU A 558 -46.50 25.49 -4.15
N LEU A 559 -47.50 25.10 -4.93
CA LEU A 559 -48.34 26.05 -5.71
C LEU A 559 -49.57 26.48 -4.96
N ASP A 560 -50.29 25.56 -4.31
CA ASP A 560 -51.55 25.80 -3.63
C ASP A 560 -51.84 24.70 -2.59
N GLY A 561 -52.91 24.87 -1.83
CA GLY A 561 -53.37 23.89 -0.87
C GLY A 561 -54.59 24.37 -0.10
N SER A 562 -54.97 23.66 0.92
CA SER A 562 -55.97 24.09 1.85
C SER A 562 -55.77 23.48 3.25
N TYR A 563 -56.26 24.11 4.26
CA TYR A 563 -56.16 23.64 5.64
C TYR A 563 -57.53 23.60 6.32
N HIS A 564 -57.65 22.86 7.39
CA HIS A 564 -58.80 22.81 8.27
C HIS A 564 -58.38 23.38 9.63
N SER A 565 -59.17 24.34 10.17
CA SER A 565 -58.81 25.08 11.39
C SER A 565 -58.59 24.20 12.64
N VAL A 566 -59.15 23.01 12.67
CA VAL A 566 -59.07 22.08 13.82
C VAL A 566 -58.25 20.83 13.51
N ASP A 567 -58.36 20.28 12.27
CA ASP A 567 -57.83 18.95 11.91
C ASP A 567 -56.48 19.01 11.17
N SER A 568 -55.97 20.19 10.86
CA SER A 568 -54.69 20.34 10.20
C SER A 568 -53.53 20.25 11.18
N SER A 569 -52.51 19.51 10.80
CA SER A 569 -51.25 19.34 11.56
C SER A 569 -50.05 19.21 10.62
N GLU A 570 -48.85 19.45 11.16
CA GLU A 570 -47.58 19.21 10.41
C GLU A 570 -47.52 17.79 9.84
N LEU A 571 -47.93 16.80 10.65
CA LEU A 571 -47.96 15.38 10.20
C LEU A 571 -48.90 15.16 9.01
N ALA A 572 -50.09 15.81 9.03
CA ALA A 572 -51.05 15.68 7.95
C ALA A 572 -50.55 16.27 6.64
N PHE A 573 -49.89 17.46 6.70
CA PHE A 573 -49.25 18.06 5.55
C PHE A 573 -48.06 17.26 5.05
N LYS A 574 -47.22 16.70 5.93
CA LYS A 574 -46.13 15.79 5.58
C LYS A 574 -46.62 14.55 4.83
N VAL A 575 -47.71 13.92 5.32
CA VAL A 575 -48.29 12.75 4.66
C VAL A 575 -48.91 13.11 3.29
N ALA A 576 -49.66 14.25 3.23
CA ALA A 576 -50.23 14.71 1.98
C ALA A 576 -49.14 14.99 0.93
N THR A 577 -48.02 15.59 1.33
CA THR A 577 -46.91 15.84 0.45
C THR A 577 -46.24 14.55 -0.01
N SER A 578 -46.01 13.61 0.90
CA SER A 578 -45.46 12.29 0.53
C SER A 578 -46.34 11.56 -0.51
N GLN A 579 -47.66 11.64 -0.39
CA GLN A 579 -48.57 11.10 -1.40
C GLN A 579 -48.50 11.84 -2.71
N ALA A 580 -48.45 13.20 -2.68
CA ALA A 580 -48.34 14.01 -3.85
C ALA A 580 -47.04 13.71 -4.62
N ILE A 581 -45.90 13.59 -3.92
CA ILE A 581 -44.62 13.22 -4.54
C ILE A 581 -44.70 11.85 -5.21
N LYS A 582 -45.28 10.83 -4.55
CA LYS A 582 -45.48 9.49 -5.14
C LYS A 582 -46.34 9.50 -6.39
N ASP A 583 -47.32 10.40 -6.47
CA ASP A 583 -48.23 10.54 -7.60
C ASP A 583 -47.64 11.35 -8.75
N VAL A 584 -46.78 12.31 -8.47
CA VAL A 584 -46.24 13.23 -9.49
C VAL A 584 -44.98 12.71 -10.17
N ILE A 585 -44.09 12.04 -9.44
CA ILE A 585 -42.81 11.55 -9.98
C ILE A 585 -42.99 10.63 -11.20
N PRO A 586 -43.92 9.64 -11.21
CA PRO A 586 -44.13 8.80 -12.39
C PRO A 586 -44.52 9.60 -13.65
N LYS A 587 -45.17 10.77 -13.51
CA LYS A 587 -45.59 11.65 -14.61
C LYS A 587 -44.42 12.51 -15.11
N ALA A 588 -43.39 12.71 -14.30
CA ALA A 588 -42.23 13.60 -14.59
C ALA A 588 -41.09 12.88 -15.32
N LYS A 589 -41.34 11.72 -15.94
CA LYS A 589 -40.33 10.90 -16.66
C LYS A 589 -39.12 10.57 -15.78
N PRO A 590 -39.30 9.79 -14.74
CA PRO A 590 -38.23 9.44 -13.84
C PRO A 590 -37.20 8.51 -14.52
N VAL A 591 -35.91 8.68 -14.20
CA VAL A 591 -34.79 7.90 -14.71
C VAL A 591 -33.83 7.52 -13.61
N LEU A 592 -33.09 6.42 -13.80
CA LEU A 592 -32.04 5.95 -12.91
C LEU A 592 -30.69 6.54 -13.39
N LEU A 593 -29.87 6.98 -12.45
CA LEU A 593 -28.53 7.49 -12.67
C LEU A 593 -27.48 6.55 -12.05
N GLU A 594 -26.38 6.38 -12.75
CA GLU A 594 -25.20 5.66 -12.27
C GLU A 594 -24.01 6.59 -12.01
N PRO A 595 -23.17 6.32 -11.02
CA PRO A 595 -21.98 7.10 -10.76
C PRO A 595 -20.91 6.81 -11.81
N ILE A 596 -20.42 7.86 -12.46
CA ILE A 596 -19.30 7.84 -13.40
C ILE A 596 -18.03 8.28 -12.69
N TYR A 597 -16.97 7.52 -12.87
CA TYR A 597 -15.64 7.81 -12.33
C TYR A 597 -14.69 8.21 -13.44
N GLU A 598 -13.88 9.22 -13.19
CA GLU A 598 -12.70 9.49 -13.98
C GLU A 598 -11.59 8.52 -13.56
N VAL A 599 -11.04 7.81 -14.53
CA VAL A 599 -10.04 6.77 -14.36
C VAL A 599 -8.79 7.16 -15.14
N ASN A 600 -7.63 7.19 -14.46
CA ASN A 600 -6.34 7.40 -15.10
C ASN A 600 -5.54 6.11 -15.00
N VAL A 601 -5.24 5.50 -16.13
CA VAL A 601 -4.53 4.22 -16.23
C VAL A 601 -3.11 4.45 -16.71
N PHE A 602 -2.14 4.07 -15.89
CA PHE A 602 -0.71 4.18 -16.17
C PHE A 602 -0.15 2.81 -16.55
N ALA A 603 0.42 2.69 -17.73
CA ALA A 603 1.03 1.44 -18.18
C ALA A 603 2.06 1.71 -19.29
N PRO A 604 2.95 0.73 -19.61
CA PRO A 604 3.86 0.83 -20.74
C PRO A 604 3.12 1.06 -22.08
N ASP A 605 3.75 1.83 -22.95
CA ASP A 605 3.19 2.24 -24.26
C ASP A 605 2.67 1.06 -25.10
N ALA A 606 3.31 -0.09 -24.98
CA ALA A 606 2.94 -1.31 -25.71
C ALA A 606 1.51 -1.82 -25.41
N PHE A 607 0.94 -1.49 -24.24
CA PHE A 607 -0.38 -1.98 -23.83
C PHE A 607 -1.52 -0.97 -24.02
N MET A 608 -1.23 0.23 -24.51
CA MET A 608 -2.22 1.32 -24.61
C MET A 608 -3.42 0.96 -25.46
N GLY A 609 -3.22 0.25 -26.56
CA GLY A 609 -4.31 -0.19 -27.46
C GLY A 609 -5.28 -1.15 -26.77
N ASP A 610 -4.75 -2.13 -26.05
CA ASP A 610 -5.56 -3.13 -25.34
C ASP A 610 -6.30 -2.51 -24.15
N ILE A 611 -5.66 -1.59 -23.42
CA ILE A 611 -6.29 -0.84 -22.32
C ILE A 611 -7.46 0.01 -22.83
N MET A 612 -7.27 0.75 -23.93
CA MET A 612 -8.36 1.54 -24.52
C MET A 612 -9.50 0.65 -25.01
N GLY A 613 -9.18 -0.51 -25.58
CA GLY A 613 -10.16 -1.51 -26.01
C GLY A 613 -11.00 -2.04 -24.85
N ASP A 614 -10.35 -2.41 -23.74
CA ASP A 614 -11.01 -2.92 -22.53
C ASP A 614 -11.89 -1.83 -21.88
N LEU A 615 -11.38 -0.60 -21.73
CA LEU A 615 -12.16 0.52 -21.18
C LEU A 615 -13.42 0.82 -22.02
N ASN A 616 -13.31 0.78 -23.35
CA ASN A 616 -14.47 0.93 -24.23
C ASN A 616 -15.48 -0.21 -24.06
N SER A 617 -15.01 -1.47 -23.87
CA SER A 617 -15.90 -2.61 -23.63
C SER A 617 -16.68 -2.48 -22.32
N ARG A 618 -16.13 -1.74 -21.35
CA ARG A 618 -16.74 -1.40 -20.06
C ARG A 618 -17.59 -0.14 -20.09
N ARG A 619 -18.13 0.21 -21.23
CA ARG A 619 -18.91 1.45 -21.45
C ARG A 619 -18.14 2.73 -21.08
N GLY A 620 -16.81 2.62 -20.99
CA GLY A 620 -15.93 3.75 -20.71
C GLY A 620 -15.81 4.67 -21.92
N ARG A 621 -15.76 5.96 -21.65
CA ARG A 621 -15.46 7.00 -22.64
C ARG A 621 -14.00 7.42 -22.49
N VAL A 622 -13.14 6.97 -23.40
CA VAL A 622 -11.73 7.38 -23.42
C VAL A 622 -11.65 8.86 -23.81
N LEU A 623 -11.06 9.67 -22.94
CA LEU A 623 -10.90 11.12 -23.13
C LEU A 623 -9.62 11.47 -23.89
N GLY A 624 -8.57 10.68 -23.69
CA GLY A 624 -7.27 10.89 -24.33
C GLY A 624 -6.17 10.04 -23.73
N MET A 625 -4.98 10.19 -24.31
CA MET A 625 -3.75 9.57 -23.85
C MET A 625 -2.67 10.65 -23.74
N GLU A 626 -1.90 10.63 -22.67
CA GLU A 626 -0.80 11.53 -22.41
C GLU A 626 0.45 10.73 -22.05
N GLN A 627 1.64 11.26 -22.36
CA GLN A 627 2.88 10.66 -21.84
C GLN A 627 3.05 11.01 -20.36
N SER A 628 3.44 10.03 -19.57
CA SER A 628 3.84 10.25 -18.17
C SER A 628 5.21 10.95 -18.10
N GLU A 629 5.53 11.53 -16.98
CA GLU A 629 6.90 12.03 -16.69
C GLU A 629 7.96 10.93 -16.81
N ARG A 630 7.54 9.68 -16.70
CA ARG A 630 8.40 8.51 -16.84
C ARG A 630 8.43 8.04 -18.29
N THR A 631 9.63 7.96 -18.87
CA THR A 631 9.86 7.48 -20.23
C THR A 631 9.31 6.06 -20.44
N GLY A 632 8.54 5.86 -21.52
CA GLY A 632 7.95 4.57 -21.88
C GLY A 632 6.68 4.19 -21.11
N ILE A 633 6.15 5.11 -20.29
CA ILE A 633 4.86 4.96 -19.60
C ILE A 633 3.90 6.04 -20.10
N SER A 634 2.73 5.64 -20.54
CA SER A 634 1.62 6.53 -20.92
C SER A 634 0.46 6.45 -19.94
N VAL A 635 -0.38 7.46 -19.95
CA VAL A 635 -1.58 7.58 -19.13
C VAL A 635 -2.80 7.63 -20.04
N VAL A 636 -3.71 6.67 -19.91
CA VAL A 636 -5.03 6.71 -20.54
C VAL A 636 -6.02 7.31 -19.56
N LYS A 637 -6.70 8.38 -19.96
CA LYS A 637 -7.78 9.01 -19.19
C LYS A 637 -9.13 8.58 -19.75
N ALA A 638 -10.02 8.11 -18.91
CA ALA A 638 -11.35 7.68 -19.30
C ALA A 638 -12.40 7.99 -18.22
N GLN A 639 -13.65 8.08 -18.63
CA GLN A 639 -14.81 8.15 -17.76
C GLN A 639 -15.56 6.81 -17.85
N VAL A 640 -15.70 6.12 -16.71
CA VAL A 640 -16.21 4.75 -16.66
C VAL A 640 -17.27 4.63 -15.58
N PRO A 641 -18.41 3.95 -15.83
CA PRO A 641 -19.39 3.65 -14.79
C PRO A 641 -18.79 2.76 -13.69
N LEU A 642 -19.06 3.08 -12.42
CA LEU A 642 -18.54 2.32 -11.29
C LEU A 642 -18.93 0.83 -11.35
N ALA A 643 -20.12 0.52 -11.87
CA ALA A 643 -20.61 -0.84 -12.03
C ALA A 643 -19.70 -1.73 -12.90
N GLU A 644 -18.96 -1.12 -13.84
CA GLU A 644 -18.06 -1.82 -14.76
C GLU A 644 -16.61 -1.95 -14.24
N MET A 645 -16.35 -1.43 -13.03
CA MET A 645 -15.00 -1.36 -12.47
C MET A 645 -14.71 -2.47 -11.44
N ALA A 646 -15.67 -3.33 -11.11
CA ALA A 646 -15.54 -4.30 -10.02
C ALA A 646 -14.33 -5.27 -10.18
N ASP A 647 -14.08 -5.73 -11.40
CA ASP A 647 -12.99 -6.66 -11.75
C ASP A 647 -11.82 -5.99 -12.50
N TYR A 648 -11.87 -4.66 -12.66
CA TYR A 648 -10.93 -3.96 -13.52
C TYR A 648 -9.46 -4.12 -13.09
N VAL A 649 -9.18 -4.21 -11.79
CA VAL A 649 -7.82 -4.47 -11.27
C VAL A 649 -7.25 -5.76 -11.86
N THR A 650 -8.04 -6.84 -11.85
CA THR A 650 -7.64 -8.15 -12.35
C THR A 650 -7.46 -8.12 -13.87
N ALA A 651 -8.38 -7.50 -14.60
CA ALA A 651 -8.31 -7.35 -16.05
C ALA A 651 -7.09 -6.52 -16.46
N LEU A 652 -6.85 -5.37 -15.84
CA LEU A 652 -5.70 -4.53 -16.14
C LEU A 652 -4.37 -5.25 -15.92
N ARG A 653 -4.24 -5.99 -14.81
CA ARG A 653 -3.04 -6.80 -14.54
C ARG A 653 -2.83 -7.87 -15.59
N SER A 654 -3.88 -8.54 -16.02
CA SER A 654 -3.81 -9.55 -17.09
C SER A 654 -3.35 -8.92 -18.41
N ILE A 655 -3.95 -7.81 -18.82
CA ILE A 655 -3.61 -7.09 -20.06
C ILE A 655 -2.17 -6.62 -20.04
N THR A 656 -1.71 -6.06 -18.92
CA THR A 656 -0.41 -5.39 -18.80
C THR A 656 0.69 -6.25 -18.20
N GLN A 657 0.45 -7.55 -18.01
CA GLN A 657 1.39 -8.46 -17.33
C GLN A 657 1.81 -7.93 -15.95
N GLY A 658 0.85 -7.37 -15.20
CA GLY A 658 1.08 -6.80 -13.87
C GLY A 658 1.66 -5.38 -13.84
N GLN A 659 2.00 -4.79 -14.98
CA GLN A 659 2.67 -3.48 -15.04
C GLN A 659 1.71 -2.29 -14.92
N GLY A 660 0.43 -2.47 -15.26
CA GLY A 660 -0.58 -1.42 -15.21
C GLY A 660 -1.01 -1.11 -13.78
N VAL A 661 -1.19 0.17 -13.52
CA VAL A 661 -1.84 0.70 -12.30
C VAL A 661 -2.84 1.77 -12.70
N PHE A 662 -3.84 2.00 -11.88
CA PHE A 662 -4.78 3.08 -12.13
C PHE A 662 -5.17 3.79 -10.83
N ASN A 663 -5.72 4.98 -10.98
CA ASN A 663 -6.49 5.65 -9.94
C ASN A 663 -7.88 5.98 -10.46
N ARG A 664 -8.82 6.22 -9.54
CA ARG A 664 -10.19 6.61 -9.88
C ARG A 664 -10.68 7.69 -8.93
N GLN A 665 -11.49 8.61 -9.49
CA GLN A 665 -12.14 9.66 -8.73
C GLN A 665 -13.58 9.81 -9.21
N PHE A 666 -14.53 9.99 -8.28
CA PHE A 666 -15.90 10.30 -8.65
C PHE A 666 -15.95 11.57 -9.51
N TYR A 667 -16.65 11.51 -10.64
CA TYR A 667 -16.80 12.62 -11.57
C TYR A 667 -18.21 13.18 -11.55
N THR A 668 -19.22 12.38 -11.89
CA THR A 668 -20.63 12.81 -12.00
C THR A 668 -21.58 11.61 -11.95
N TYR A 669 -22.86 11.90 -12.03
CA TYR A 669 -23.92 10.93 -12.32
C TYR A 669 -24.40 11.06 -13.76
N GLU A 670 -24.53 9.93 -14.48
CA GLU A 670 -25.12 9.88 -15.82
C GLU A 670 -26.26 8.86 -15.88
N GLU A 671 -27.16 8.99 -16.85
CA GLU A 671 -28.32 8.10 -17.01
C GLU A 671 -27.87 6.68 -17.33
N VAL A 672 -28.42 5.71 -16.60
CA VAL A 672 -28.22 4.28 -16.87
C VAL A 672 -28.92 3.92 -18.20
N PRO A 673 -28.27 3.18 -19.12
CA PRO A 673 -28.92 2.69 -20.33
C PRO A 673 -30.21 1.92 -20.04
N HIS A 674 -31.26 2.15 -20.83
CA HIS A 674 -32.63 1.69 -20.55
C HIS A 674 -32.72 0.20 -20.16
N LYS A 675 -32.05 -0.67 -20.91
CA LYS A 675 -32.07 -2.12 -20.64
C LYS A 675 -31.51 -2.47 -19.26
N GLN A 676 -30.38 -1.86 -18.88
CA GLN A 676 -29.75 -2.09 -17.57
C GLN A 676 -30.57 -1.46 -16.45
N ALA A 677 -31.18 -0.28 -16.70
CA ALA A 677 -32.06 0.35 -15.73
C ALA A 677 -33.27 -0.57 -15.40
N GLU A 678 -33.86 -1.21 -16.41
CA GLU A 678 -34.95 -2.19 -16.20
C GLU A 678 -34.51 -3.39 -15.35
N GLU A 679 -33.32 -3.92 -15.58
CA GLU A 679 -32.75 -5.03 -14.80
C GLU A 679 -32.51 -4.63 -13.35
N ILE A 680 -31.93 -3.43 -13.10
CA ILE A 680 -31.70 -2.91 -11.75
C ILE A 680 -33.03 -2.66 -11.02
N ILE A 681 -34.01 -2.05 -11.68
CA ILE A 681 -35.34 -1.80 -11.11
C ILE A 681 -36.06 -3.10 -10.78
N ALA A 682 -35.93 -4.13 -11.62
CA ALA A 682 -36.53 -5.43 -11.39
C ALA A 682 -35.91 -6.18 -10.18
N ALA A 683 -34.60 -6.01 -9.98
CA ALA A 683 -33.89 -6.62 -8.87
C ALA A 683 -34.21 -6.00 -7.49
N HIS A 684 -34.79 -4.78 -7.46
CA HIS A 684 -35.12 -4.04 -6.23
C HIS A 684 -36.63 -4.02 -5.91
N LYS A 685 -37.48 -4.58 -6.79
CA LYS A 685 -38.90 -4.82 -6.54
C LYS A 685 -39.12 -6.19 -5.86
#